data_1fa84942049d9c23a6bcd9e9ada25052
#
_entry.id   1fa84942049d9c23a6bcd9e9ada25052
#
_cell.length_a   1.000
_cell.length_b   1.000
_cell.length_c   1.000
_cell.angle_alpha   90.00
_cell.angle_beta   90.00
_cell.angle_gamma   90.00
#
_symmetry.space_group_name_H-M   'P 1'
#
loop_
_entity.id
_entity.type
_entity.pdbx_description
1 polymer ?
#
loop_
_entity_poly.entity_id
_entity_poly.type
_entity_poly.pdbx_seq_one_letter_code
_entity_poly.pdbx_strand_id
1 'polypeptide(L)'
;MRAQTPITRDLVLVGGGHAHVHVLKSLGMRPPAGVRATLVARDLETPYSGMLPGYVAGHYGFAECHIDLVRLARFAGARLIHDEAVGIDRAARTVLTRNHPPIRYDLLSLDIGSTPRRDEVPGAAEHTVAVKPIDRFAGRWEALLGRARNLPRLRLAVVGGGAGGVELALSAHHRLAGIMAEPPEVTLVTREALLPSHNPRVRRHFARIFAARGIRAVTGSPVLRVEPGRLILAAGEIAFDEALWVTEAAAAPWLAETGLTLAEGGFVAVDEFWRSLADPHVFAAGDVAAMQGEPRPKAGVYAVRAGPRLARNLRRALAGAPLRPGVVQRRALALIGTGDCRAVASRGRFAAEGAAWWRLKQWIDRRWMRGYRELPAMAGGDEAGMRCGGCAAKVPAEVLGRVVATLGLDASDDAALVALPGAPPLLQTVDFFRAMVDDPYLFGRIAATHALGDIYAMGGVPDTALAVATLPPAHPRVTEHDLRHMLQGGREVLAAAGARLVGGHSAEGAELGLGFAVTGRPQGRVLSKAGLRPGDRLILSKPLGTGIVLAGEMRGLAPARVFAGAVATMLQSAAAAAAAFAAHGAAACTDVTGFGLVGHLVEMLAASGVDARLDPARIPALDGTFELVAAGVASSLHPDNLAGLAAVADADPEAPLARLLIDPQTAGGLIAGIPAEQADACLERLRRAGYRAAAIGIVVPRRGARPQIRLDPDCLAGVSRHLAAG
;
A
#
# COMPACT_ATOMS: atom_id res chain seq x y z
N MET A 1 3.83 -7.66 33.10
CA MET A 1 3.12 -8.15 31.88
C MET A 1 1.63 -7.98 32.08
N ARG A 2 0.96 -7.10 31.34
CA ARG A 2 -0.52 -7.11 31.30
C ARG A 2 -0.92 -8.35 30.52
N ALA A 3 -1.67 -9.26 31.14
CA ALA A 3 -2.24 -10.43 30.48
C ALA A 3 -3.10 -9.91 29.31
N GLN A 4 -2.66 -10.15 28.07
CA GLN A 4 -3.49 -9.85 26.91
C GLN A 4 -4.68 -10.78 26.92
N THR A 5 -5.89 -10.22 26.80
CA THR A 5 -7.11 -11.02 26.68
C THR A 5 -7.00 -11.88 25.42
N PRO A 6 -7.10 -13.21 25.51
CA PRO A 6 -7.00 -14.08 24.35
C PRO A 6 -8.02 -13.70 23.29
N ILE A 7 -7.59 -13.69 22.02
CA ILE A 7 -8.50 -13.44 20.89
C ILE A 7 -9.43 -14.63 20.70
N THR A 8 -10.73 -14.37 20.70
CA THR A 8 -11.78 -15.40 20.60
C THR A 8 -12.70 -15.18 19.41
N ARG A 9 -12.72 -13.98 18.81
CA ARG A 9 -13.62 -13.62 17.71
C ARG A 9 -12.92 -12.82 16.63
N ASP A 10 -13.30 -13.06 15.37
CA ASP A 10 -12.82 -12.36 14.19
C ASP A 10 -13.92 -11.48 13.60
N LEU A 11 -13.66 -10.18 13.56
CA LEU A 11 -14.44 -9.19 12.81
C LEU A 11 -13.71 -8.87 11.50
N VAL A 12 -14.29 -9.22 10.36
CA VAL A 12 -13.74 -8.89 9.05
C VAL A 12 -14.54 -7.74 8.43
N LEU A 13 -13.83 -6.68 8.04
CA LEU A 13 -14.34 -5.51 7.32
C LEU A 13 -13.85 -5.60 5.88
N VAL A 14 -14.75 -5.70 4.91
CA VAL A 14 -14.40 -5.73 3.47
C VAL A 14 -14.71 -4.38 2.85
N GLY A 15 -13.66 -3.73 2.35
CA GLY A 15 -13.69 -2.39 1.77
C GLY A 15 -13.41 -1.28 2.77
N GLY A 16 -12.64 -0.28 2.30
CA GLY A 16 -12.29 0.94 3.05
C GLY A 16 -13.31 2.07 2.87
N GLY A 17 -14.60 1.77 2.73
CA GLY A 17 -15.63 2.78 2.50
C GLY A 17 -15.86 3.72 3.69
N HIS A 18 -16.67 4.76 3.46
CA HIS A 18 -16.88 5.84 4.44
C HIS A 18 -17.53 5.38 5.76
N ALA A 19 -18.26 4.26 5.78
CA ALA A 19 -18.79 3.71 7.02
C ALA A 19 -17.70 2.95 7.78
N HIS A 20 -16.86 2.17 7.08
CA HIS A 20 -15.78 1.39 7.69
C HIS A 20 -14.65 2.26 8.26
N VAL A 21 -14.32 3.40 7.65
CA VAL A 21 -13.33 4.32 8.27
C VAL A 21 -13.81 4.82 9.64
N HIS A 22 -15.12 5.01 9.81
CA HIS A 22 -15.69 5.33 11.14
C HIS A 22 -15.65 4.13 12.08
N VAL A 23 -15.94 2.92 11.58
CA VAL A 23 -15.85 1.68 12.38
C VAL A 23 -14.42 1.51 12.91
N LEU A 24 -13.41 1.60 12.03
CA LEU A 24 -12.00 1.51 12.40
C LEU A 24 -11.62 2.55 13.46
N LYS A 25 -11.96 3.82 13.23
CA LYS A 25 -11.72 4.87 14.23
C LYS A 25 -12.38 4.55 15.57
N SER A 26 -13.64 4.07 15.55
CA SER A 26 -14.35 3.66 16.75
C SER A 26 -13.68 2.48 17.46
N LEU A 27 -13.13 1.52 16.72
CA LEU A 27 -12.37 0.38 17.28
C LEU A 27 -11.10 0.88 18.00
N GLY A 28 -10.33 1.76 17.37
CA GLY A 28 -9.13 2.34 17.99
C GLY A 28 -9.43 3.16 19.25
N MET A 29 -10.51 3.94 19.25
CA MET A 29 -10.93 4.70 20.45
C MET A 29 -11.37 3.82 21.61
N ARG A 30 -11.91 2.63 21.34
CA ARG A 30 -12.40 1.67 22.36
C ARG A 30 -12.24 0.25 21.81
N PRO A 31 -11.09 -0.37 21.93
CA PRO A 31 -10.89 -1.75 21.44
C PRO A 31 -11.82 -2.73 22.18
N PRO A 32 -12.56 -3.59 21.46
CA PRO A 32 -13.35 -4.63 22.11
C PRO A 32 -12.41 -5.76 22.59
N ALA A 33 -12.55 -6.20 23.83
CA ALA A 33 -11.72 -7.26 24.38
C ALA A 33 -11.97 -8.60 23.66
N GLY A 34 -10.89 -9.35 23.39
CA GLY A 34 -10.95 -10.65 22.74
C GLY A 34 -11.40 -10.65 21.28
N VAL A 35 -11.44 -9.49 20.62
CA VAL A 35 -11.82 -9.36 19.21
C VAL A 35 -10.61 -8.96 18.39
N ARG A 36 -10.35 -9.69 17.32
CA ARG A 36 -9.42 -9.31 16.27
C ARG A 36 -10.21 -8.70 15.11
N ALA A 37 -9.85 -7.47 14.74
CA ALA A 37 -10.39 -6.81 13.56
C ALA A 37 -9.44 -7.01 12.37
N THR A 38 -9.99 -7.28 11.18
CA THR A 38 -9.25 -7.36 9.91
C THR A 38 -9.94 -6.50 8.88
N LEU A 39 -9.20 -5.60 8.23
CA LEU A 39 -9.65 -4.84 7.07
C LEU A 39 -9.08 -5.50 5.82
N VAL A 40 -9.96 -5.89 4.90
CA VAL A 40 -9.60 -6.32 3.54
C VAL A 40 -9.88 -5.16 2.60
N ALA A 41 -8.87 -4.61 1.98
CA ALA A 41 -9.01 -3.45 1.12
C ALA A 41 -8.16 -3.60 -0.15
N ARG A 42 -8.78 -3.34 -1.30
CA ARG A 42 -8.10 -3.33 -2.60
C ARG A 42 -7.12 -2.16 -2.71
N ASP A 43 -7.48 -1.02 -2.13
CA ASP A 43 -6.71 0.21 -2.16
C ASP A 43 -6.28 0.57 -0.73
N LEU A 44 -5.04 1.02 -0.56
CA LEU A 44 -4.50 1.40 0.75
C LEU A 44 -4.88 2.82 1.19
N GLU A 45 -5.43 3.60 0.27
CA GLU A 45 -5.95 4.94 0.50
C GLU A 45 -7.39 5.01 0.01
N THR A 46 -8.30 5.53 0.82
CA THR A 46 -9.69 5.67 0.40
C THR A 46 -10.06 7.13 0.19
N PRO A 47 -10.55 7.50 -1.00
CA PRO A 47 -10.90 8.86 -1.33
C PRO A 47 -12.21 9.29 -0.66
N TYR A 48 -12.28 10.53 -0.19
CA TYR A 48 -13.52 11.14 0.21
C TYR A 48 -14.25 11.71 -1.03
N SER A 49 -15.29 11.01 -1.46
CA SER A 49 -16.02 11.33 -2.70
C SER A 49 -16.59 12.77 -2.73
N GLY A 50 -16.87 13.37 -1.57
CA GLY A 50 -17.32 14.76 -1.47
C GLY A 50 -16.27 15.79 -1.89
N MET A 51 -14.98 15.46 -1.79
CA MET A 51 -13.87 16.34 -2.18
C MET A 51 -13.36 16.10 -3.59
N LEU A 52 -13.73 15.01 -4.25
CA LEU A 52 -13.25 14.68 -5.59
C LEU A 52 -13.44 15.81 -6.62
N PRO A 53 -14.61 16.48 -6.73
CA PRO A 53 -14.74 17.59 -7.66
C PRO A 53 -13.77 18.75 -7.37
N GLY A 54 -13.50 19.01 -6.08
CA GLY A 54 -12.54 20.03 -5.66
C GLY A 54 -11.09 19.64 -5.98
N TYR A 55 -10.73 18.35 -5.91
CA TYR A 55 -9.44 17.84 -6.38
C TYR A 55 -9.29 18.03 -7.89
N VAL A 56 -10.31 17.66 -8.67
CA VAL A 56 -10.32 17.87 -10.11
C VAL A 56 -10.16 19.34 -10.48
N ALA A 57 -10.81 20.24 -9.73
CA ALA A 57 -10.68 21.69 -9.92
C ALA A 57 -9.32 22.26 -9.47
N GLY A 58 -8.51 21.49 -8.74
CA GLY A 58 -7.21 21.92 -8.20
C GLY A 58 -7.29 22.68 -6.87
N HIS A 59 -8.41 22.60 -6.16
CA HIS A 59 -8.60 23.24 -4.84
C HIS A 59 -8.06 22.41 -3.68
N TYR A 60 -7.79 21.12 -3.91
CA TYR A 60 -7.27 20.17 -2.93
C TYR A 60 -6.14 19.36 -3.55
N GLY A 61 -5.13 19.04 -2.76
CA GLY A 61 -4.13 18.04 -3.12
C GLY A 61 -4.66 16.60 -2.95
N PHE A 62 -3.97 15.64 -3.57
CA PHE A 62 -4.34 14.21 -3.47
C PHE A 62 -4.46 13.76 -2.01
N ALA A 63 -3.43 14.03 -1.20
CA ALA A 63 -3.41 13.65 0.21
C ALA A 63 -4.52 14.32 1.06
N GLU A 64 -5.02 15.51 0.66
CA GLU A 64 -6.14 16.15 1.36
C GLU A 64 -7.46 15.42 1.17
N CYS A 65 -7.62 14.71 0.04
CA CYS A 65 -8.86 14.03 -0.34
C CYS A 65 -8.87 12.55 0.04
N HIS A 66 -7.74 11.98 0.50
CA HIS A 66 -7.61 10.56 0.78
C HIS A 66 -7.39 10.29 2.27
N ILE A 67 -7.98 9.22 2.75
CA ILE A 67 -7.76 8.68 4.11
C ILE A 67 -6.81 7.51 3.96
N ASP A 68 -5.70 7.55 4.64
CA ASP A 68 -4.71 6.49 4.72
C ASP A 68 -5.25 5.34 5.59
N LEU A 69 -5.53 4.20 4.96
CA LEU A 69 -6.07 3.01 5.61
C LEU A 69 -5.00 2.24 6.40
N VAL A 70 -3.72 2.36 6.05
CA VAL A 70 -2.62 1.75 6.81
C VAL A 70 -2.55 2.40 8.20
N ARG A 71 -2.50 3.73 8.24
CA ARG A 71 -2.51 4.49 9.50
C ARG A 71 -3.78 4.27 10.31
N LEU A 72 -4.93 4.21 9.64
CA LEU A 72 -6.21 4.04 10.32
C LEU A 72 -6.37 2.61 10.86
N ALA A 73 -5.94 1.59 10.12
CA ALA A 73 -5.93 0.20 10.58
C ALA A 73 -4.97 0.04 11.77
N ARG A 74 -3.77 0.63 11.69
CA ARG A 74 -2.81 0.67 12.79
C ARG A 74 -3.41 1.30 14.06
N PHE A 75 -4.04 2.47 13.92
CA PHE A 75 -4.76 3.13 15.04
C PHE A 75 -5.87 2.25 15.63
N ALA A 76 -6.58 1.51 14.78
CA ALA A 76 -7.63 0.60 15.19
C ALA A 76 -7.12 -0.69 15.86
N GLY A 77 -5.83 -1.00 15.80
CA GLY A 77 -5.28 -2.31 16.12
C GLY A 77 -5.85 -3.41 15.21
N ALA A 78 -6.17 -3.07 13.96
CA ALA A 78 -6.75 -3.97 12.98
C ALA A 78 -5.67 -4.43 11.98
N ARG A 79 -5.70 -5.71 11.61
CA ARG A 79 -4.92 -6.22 10.47
C ARG A 79 -5.38 -5.57 9.19
N LEU A 80 -4.46 -5.23 8.31
CA LEU A 80 -4.76 -4.77 6.96
C LEU A 80 -4.28 -5.81 5.96
N ILE A 81 -5.22 -6.37 5.20
CA ILE A 81 -4.95 -7.26 4.07
C ILE A 81 -5.18 -6.46 2.80
N HIS A 82 -4.08 -6.18 2.08
CA HIS A 82 -4.10 -5.45 0.83
C HIS A 82 -4.41 -6.41 -0.32
N ASP A 83 -5.69 -6.71 -0.50
CA ASP A 83 -6.18 -7.55 -1.61
C ASP A 83 -7.64 -7.22 -1.94
N GLU A 84 -8.10 -7.72 -3.07
CA GLU A 84 -9.47 -7.57 -3.54
C GLU A 84 -10.33 -8.76 -3.13
N ALA A 85 -11.42 -8.51 -2.40
CA ALA A 85 -12.43 -9.53 -2.13
C ALA A 85 -13.19 -9.87 -3.42
N VAL A 86 -13.31 -11.17 -3.71
CA VAL A 86 -13.94 -11.71 -4.92
C VAL A 86 -15.10 -12.66 -4.63
N GLY A 87 -15.36 -12.95 -3.36
CA GLY A 87 -16.46 -13.83 -2.97
C GLY A 87 -16.62 -13.98 -1.45
N ILE A 88 -17.67 -14.65 -1.04
CA ILE A 88 -17.95 -15.04 0.35
C ILE A 88 -18.45 -16.45 0.35
N ASP A 89 -17.78 -17.35 1.05
CA ASP A 89 -18.33 -18.66 1.43
C ASP A 89 -18.99 -18.53 2.80
N ARG A 90 -20.33 -18.50 2.80
CA ARG A 90 -21.14 -18.35 4.02
C ARG A 90 -21.16 -19.61 4.87
N ALA A 91 -21.03 -20.78 4.26
CA ALA A 91 -21.03 -22.07 4.98
C ALA A 91 -19.71 -22.23 5.77
N ALA A 92 -18.58 -21.94 5.12
CA ALA A 92 -17.27 -21.93 5.75
C ALA A 92 -17.00 -20.66 6.58
N ARG A 93 -17.83 -19.62 6.45
CA ARG A 93 -17.64 -18.28 7.01
C ARG A 93 -16.27 -17.69 6.63
N THR A 94 -15.97 -17.66 5.34
CA THR A 94 -14.73 -17.09 4.82
C THR A 94 -14.99 -16.04 3.74
N VAL A 95 -14.14 -15.03 3.69
CA VAL A 95 -14.03 -14.09 2.59
C VAL A 95 -13.00 -14.64 1.63
N LEU A 96 -13.37 -14.75 0.36
CA LEU A 96 -12.48 -15.14 -0.73
C LEU A 96 -11.84 -13.89 -1.33
N THR A 97 -10.55 -13.93 -1.52
CA THR A 97 -9.76 -12.83 -2.06
C THR A 97 -9.02 -13.29 -3.31
N ARG A 98 -8.51 -12.34 -4.09
CA ARG A 98 -7.87 -12.62 -5.38
C ARG A 98 -6.54 -13.38 -5.22
N ASN A 99 -5.70 -12.95 -4.29
CA ASN A 99 -4.32 -13.43 -4.15
C ASN A 99 -4.01 -13.94 -2.74
N HIS A 100 -4.78 -13.54 -1.73
CA HIS A 100 -4.60 -13.96 -0.35
C HIS A 100 -5.45 -15.21 -0.06
N PRO A 101 -5.00 -16.12 0.82
CA PRO A 101 -5.83 -17.26 1.27
C PRO A 101 -7.16 -16.82 1.89
N PRO A 102 -8.20 -17.68 1.88
CA PRO A 102 -9.51 -17.37 2.44
C PRO A 102 -9.43 -16.89 3.90
N ILE A 103 -10.11 -15.79 4.21
CA ILE A 103 -10.07 -15.10 5.51
C ILE A 103 -11.32 -15.45 6.29
N ARG A 104 -11.16 -16.14 7.41
CA ARG A 104 -12.26 -16.55 8.28
C ARG A 104 -12.84 -15.36 9.06
N TYR A 105 -14.16 -15.37 9.27
CA TYR A 105 -14.87 -14.41 10.11
C TYR A 105 -15.87 -15.06 11.07
N ASP A 106 -16.08 -14.44 12.21
CA ASP A 106 -17.24 -14.66 13.07
C ASP A 106 -18.32 -13.60 12.80
N LEU A 107 -17.89 -12.40 12.39
CA LEU A 107 -18.76 -11.32 11.93
C LEU A 107 -18.12 -10.64 10.72
N LEU A 108 -18.92 -10.42 9.67
CA LEU A 108 -18.50 -9.79 8.42
C LEU A 108 -19.23 -8.46 8.21
N SER A 109 -18.55 -7.45 7.73
CA SER A 109 -19.18 -6.20 7.28
C SER A 109 -18.66 -5.78 5.91
N LEU A 110 -19.55 -5.37 5.03
CA LEU A 110 -19.25 -4.94 3.66
C LEU A 110 -19.45 -3.43 3.51
N ASP A 111 -18.41 -2.72 3.01
CA ASP A 111 -18.46 -1.32 2.61
C ASP A 111 -17.53 -1.07 1.42
N ILE A 112 -17.78 -1.83 0.35
CA ILE A 112 -16.99 -1.85 -0.89
C ILE A 112 -17.41 -0.76 -1.88
N GLY A 113 -18.41 0.06 -1.51
CA GLY A 113 -18.93 1.10 -2.40
C GLY A 113 -19.73 0.55 -3.57
N SER A 114 -19.62 1.22 -4.70
CA SER A 114 -20.28 0.89 -5.97
C SER A 114 -19.40 1.32 -7.13
N THR A 115 -19.61 0.72 -8.31
CA THR A 115 -18.91 1.07 -9.55
C THR A 115 -19.88 1.66 -10.57
N PRO A 116 -19.45 2.54 -11.49
CA PRO A 116 -20.30 2.98 -12.60
C PRO A 116 -20.64 1.81 -13.54
N ARG A 117 -21.88 1.73 -13.99
CA ARG A 117 -22.31 0.76 -15.00
C ARG A 117 -21.70 1.11 -16.35
N ARG A 118 -20.69 0.38 -16.79
CA ARG A 118 -20.07 0.51 -18.12
C ARG A 118 -20.31 -0.70 -18.99
N ASP A 119 -20.56 -1.85 -18.41
CA ASP A 119 -20.69 -3.12 -19.13
C ASP A 119 -22.01 -3.21 -19.92
N GLU A 120 -22.99 -2.36 -19.61
CA GLU A 120 -24.27 -2.27 -20.34
C GLU A 120 -24.15 -1.51 -21.67
N VAL A 121 -23.06 -0.75 -21.87
CA VAL A 121 -22.85 0.05 -23.09
C VAL A 121 -21.60 -0.47 -23.81
N PRO A 122 -21.76 -1.08 -24.99
CA PRO A 122 -20.63 -1.62 -25.76
C PRO A 122 -19.52 -0.58 -25.96
N GLY A 123 -18.26 -0.96 -25.69
CA GLY A 123 -17.08 -0.11 -25.83
C GLY A 123 -16.87 0.92 -24.70
N ALA A 124 -17.83 1.09 -23.77
CA ALA A 124 -17.67 2.08 -22.71
C ALA A 124 -16.54 1.70 -21.74
N ALA A 125 -16.36 0.42 -21.43
CA ALA A 125 -15.29 -0.05 -20.55
C ALA A 125 -13.89 0.19 -21.14
N GLU A 126 -13.75 0.09 -22.46
CA GLU A 126 -12.48 0.16 -23.20
C GLU A 126 -12.07 1.61 -23.51
N HIS A 127 -13.04 2.46 -23.86
CA HIS A 127 -12.78 3.79 -24.42
C HIS A 127 -13.13 4.95 -23.49
N THR A 128 -13.57 4.68 -22.24
CA THR A 128 -13.86 5.74 -21.27
C THR A 128 -13.15 5.54 -19.94
N VAL A 129 -13.00 6.63 -19.18
CA VAL A 129 -12.43 6.63 -17.85
C VAL A 129 -13.56 6.61 -16.82
N ALA A 130 -13.69 5.51 -16.07
CA ALA A 130 -14.59 5.48 -14.92
C ALA A 130 -14.08 6.42 -13.82
N VAL A 131 -14.99 7.19 -13.23
CA VAL A 131 -14.64 8.08 -12.11
C VAL A 131 -14.50 7.32 -10.78
N LYS A 132 -15.01 6.11 -10.72
CA LYS A 132 -14.77 5.15 -9.63
C LYS A 132 -14.18 3.86 -10.24
N PRO A 133 -13.15 3.28 -9.63
CA PRO A 133 -12.44 3.70 -8.40
C PRO A 133 -11.60 4.97 -8.62
N ILE A 134 -11.57 5.84 -7.59
CA ILE A 134 -11.05 7.20 -7.71
C ILE A 134 -9.52 7.25 -7.87
N ASP A 135 -8.78 6.30 -7.30
CA ASP A 135 -7.34 6.16 -7.43
C ASP A 135 -6.89 6.00 -8.89
N ARG A 136 -7.54 5.09 -9.64
CA ARG A 136 -7.30 4.93 -11.08
C ARG A 136 -7.68 6.17 -11.88
N PHE A 137 -8.77 6.81 -11.48
CA PHE A 137 -9.19 8.07 -12.08
C PHE A 137 -8.16 9.18 -11.82
N ALA A 138 -7.65 9.31 -10.58
CA ALA A 138 -6.67 10.34 -10.23
C ALA A 138 -5.40 10.25 -11.09
N GLY A 139 -4.84 9.06 -11.28
CA GLY A 139 -3.68 8.86 -12.15
C GLY A 139 -3.95 9.26 -13.61
N ARG A 140 -5.13 8.91 -14.13
CA ARG A 140 -5.56 9.31 -15.50
C ARG A 140 -5.78 10.81 -15.60
N TRP A 141 -6.33 11.43 -14.55
CA TRP A 141 -6.54 12.88 -14.50
C TRP A 141 -5.22 13.64 -14.50
N GLU A 142 -4.24 13.25 -13.69
CA GLU A 142 -2.90 13.88 -13.69
C GLU A 142 -2.18 13.70 -15.04
N ALA A 143 -2.29 12.52 -15.65
CA ALA A 143 -1.75 12.29 -16.98
C ALA A 143 -2.42 13.17 -18.04
N LEU A 144 -3.74 13.40 -17.93
CA LEU A 144 -4.47 14.33 -18.80
C LEU A 144 -3.98 15.77 -18.61
N LEU A 145 -3.84 16.24 -17.36
CA LEU A 145 -3.32 17.58 -17.06
C LEU A 145 -1.92 17.80 -17.63
N GLY A 146 -1.04 16.78 -17.54
CA GLY A 146 0.31 16.84 -18.13
C GLY A 146 0.28 17.04 -19.65
N ARG A 147 -0.60 16.32 -20.36
CA ARG A 147 -0.78 16.43 -21.82
C ARG A 147 -1.48 17.73 -22.23
N ALA A 148 -2.50 18.13 -21.49
CA ALA A 148 -3.37 19.26 -21.83
C ALA A 148 -2.61 20.59 -21.99
N ARG A 149 -1.51 20.79 -21.25
CA ARG A 149 -0.65 21.99 -21.37
C ARG A 149 -0.10 22.23 -22.77
N ASN A 150 0.08 21.17 -23.54
CA ASN A 150 0.69 21.20 -24.87
C ASN A 150 -0.34 20.96 -26.00
N LEU A 151 -1.63 20.77 -25.66
CA LEU A 151 -2.67 20.54 -26.65
C LEU A 151 -3.29 21.87 -27.09
N PRO A 152 -3.42 22.11 -28.41
CA PRO A 152 -4.12 23.32 -28.93
C PRO A 152 -5.63 23.27 -28.66
N ARG A 153 -6.22 22.07 -28.58
CA ARG A 153 -7.65 21.84 -28.39
C ARG A 153 -7.86 20.55 -27.61
N LEU A 154 -8.87 20.50 -26.76
CA LEU A 154 -9.28 19.31 -26.02
C LEU A 154 -10.80 19.21 -25.96
N ARG A 155 -11.35 18.08 -26.41
CA ARG A 155 -12.78 17.74 -26.31
C ARG A 155 -12.97 16.75 -25.17
N LEU A 156 -13.60 17.18 -24.10
CA LEU A 156 -13.88 16.35 -22.93
C LEU A 156 -15.37 15.98 -22.91
N ALA A 157 -15.70 14.71 -22.98
CA ALA A 157 -17.03 14.21 -22.77
C ALA A 157 -17.24 13.77 -21.31
N VAL A 158 -18.37 14.09 -20.71
CA VAL A 158 -18.78 13.60 -19.38
C VAL A 158 -20.13 12.90 -19.52
N VAL A 159 -20.19 11.61 -19.25
CA VAL A 159 -21.41 10.81 -19.35
C VAL A 159 -22.03 10.62 -17.97
N GLY A 160 -23.19 11.23 -17.74
CA GLY A 160 -23.94 11.17 -16.49
C GLY A 160 -24.40 12.55 -15.99
N GLY A 161 -25.71 12.77 -15.90
CA GLY A 161 -26.33 14.06 -15.54
C GLY A 161 -26.66 14.23 -14.05
N GLY A 162 -26.23 13.33 -13.19
CA GLY A 162 -26.36 13.46 -11.73
C GLY A 162 -25.43 14.52 -11.14
N ALA A 163 -25.52 14.75 -9.83
CA ALA A 163 -24.69 15.76 -9.14
C ALA A 163 -23.18 15.56 -9.38
N GLY A 164 -22.69 14.30 -9.31
CA GLY A 164 -21.29 14.00 -9.56
C GLY A 164 -20.80 14.36 -10.97
N GLY A 165 -21.59 14.04 -12.00
CA GLY A 165 -21.22 14.36 -13.39
C GLY A 165 -21.24 15.86 -13.65
N VAL A 166 -22.25 16.58 -13.11
CA VAL A 166 -22.34 18.04 -13.21
C VAL A 166 -21.16 18.73 -12.51
N GLU A 167 -20.82 18.32 -11.29
CA GLU A 167 -19.67 18.85 -10.56
C GLU A 167 -18.36 18.58 -11.30
N LEU A 168 -18.17 17.37 -11.82
CA LEU A 168 -16.95 16.99 -12.53
C LEU A 168 -16.79 17.73 -13.85
N ALA A 169 -17.87 17.90 -14.64
CA ALA A 169 -17.83 18.68 -15.87
C ALA A 169 -17.38 20.12 -15.61
N LEU A 170 -17.95 20.76 -14.57
CA LEU A 170 -17.63 22.13 -14.19
C LEU A 170 -16.20 22.24 -13.61
N SER A 171 -15.80 21.30 -12.79
CA SER A 171 -14.46 21.27 -12.17
C SER A 171 -13.36 21.01 -13.19
N ALA A 172 -13.59 20.06 -14.11
CA ALA A 172 -12.66 19.76 -15.20
C ALA A 172 -12.52 20.95 -16.15
N HIS A 173 -13.64 21.57 -16.54
CA HIS A 173 -13.61 22.79 -17.35
C HIS A 173 -12.79 23.90 -16.68
N HIS A 174 -13.06 24.18 -15.38
CA HIS A 174 -12.33 25.20 -14.64
C HIS A 174 -10.82 24.93 -14.59
N ARG A 175 -10.41 23.71 -14.28
CA ARG A 175 -8.99 23.34 -14.18
C ARG A 175 -8.27 23.39 -15.51
N LEU A 176 -8.89 22.83 -16.55
CA LEU A 176 -8.30 22.79 -17.90
C LEU A 176 -8.23 24.18 -18.53
N ALA A 177 -9.28 25.00 -18.38
CA ALA A 177 -9.26 26.39 -18.84
C ALA A 177 -8.17 27.25 -18.16
N GLY A 178 -7.74 26.88 -16.96
CA GLY A 178 -6.64 27.58 -16.27
C GLY A 178 -5.23 27.14 -16.68
N ILE A 179 -5.09 26.06 -17.47
CA ILE A 179 -3.77 25.52 -17.89
C ILE A 179 -3.57 25.43 -19.39
N MET A 180 -4.64 25.50 -20.19
CA MET A 180 -4.61 25.47 -21.66
C MET A 180 -4.64 26.89 -22.22
N ALA A 181 -4.12 27.07 -23.44
CA ALA A 181 -4.19 28.34 -24.15
C ALA A 181 -5.62 28.72 -24.55
N GLU A 182 -6.42 27.72 -24.96
CA GLU A 182 -7.85 27.85 -25.23
C GLU A 182 -8.66 26.97 -24.27
N PRO A 183 -9.82 27.42 -23.77
CA PRO A 183 -10.67 26.62 -22.90
C PRO A 183 -11.07 25.30 -23.57
N PRO A 184 -11.20 24.18 -22.82
CA PRO A 184 -11.60 22.90 -23.37
C PRO A 184 -13.06 22.94 -23.82
N GLU A 185 -13.38 22.16 -24.85
CA GLU A 185 -14.76 21.90 -25.26
C GLU A 185 -15.34 20.80 -24.38
N VAL A 186 -16.16 21.16 -23.40
CA VAL A 186 -16.77 20.19 -22.49
C VAL A 186 -18.21 19.90 -22.91
N THR A 187 -18.52 18.62 -23.11
CA THR A 187 -19.90 18.15 -23.40
C THR A 187 -20.34 17.17 -22.33
N LEU A 188 -21.42 17.47 -21.61
CA LEU A 188 -22.08 16.54 -20.71
C LEU A 188 -23.23 15.86 -21.40
N VAL A 189 -23.27 14.51 -21.36
CA VAL A 189 -24.30 13.68 -21.98
C VAL A 189 -25.11 12.97 -20.91
N THR A 190 -26.42 12.99 -20.98
CA THR A 190 -27.28 12.33 -20.02
C THR A 190 -28.55 11.76 -20.64
N ARG A 191 -28.97 10.58 -20.22
CA ARG A 191 -30.21 9.90 -20.58
C ARG A 191 -31.46 10.72 -20.18
N GLU A 192 -31.35 11.45 -19.06
CA GLU A 192 -32.43 12.22 -18.47
C GLU A 192 -32.10 13.73 -18.48
N ALA A 193 -32.91 14.53 -17.79
CA ALA A 193 -32.60 15.94 -17.54
C ALA A 193 -31.35 16.07 -16.63
N LEU A 194 -30.71 17.23 -16.64
CA LEU A 194 -29.66 17.55 -15.66
C LEU A 194 -30.25 17.54 -14.24
N LEU A 195 -29.53 16.88 -13.31
CA LEU A 195 -29.89 16.84 -11.88
C LEU A 195 -31.34 16.38 -11.65
N PRO A 196 -31.75 15.18 -12.15
CA PRO A 196 -33.16 14.77 -12.12
C PRO A 196 -33.72 14.66 -10.70
N SER A 197 -32.90 14.34 -9.71
CA SER A 197 -33.25 14.24 -8.29
C SER A 197 -33.37 15.58 -7.55
N HIS A 198 -33.04 16.70 -8.19
CA HIS A 198 -33.08 18.04 -7.61
C HIS A 198 -34.26 18.88 -8.11
N ASN A 199 -34.62 19.90 -7.31
CA ASN A 199 -35.77 20.76 -7.64
C ASN A 199 -35.50 21.64 -8.90
N PRO A 200 -36.56 22.17 -9.57
CA PRO A 200 -36.39 22.94 -10.78
C PRO A 200 -35.56 24.22 -10.65
N ARG A 201 -35.46 24.81 -9.45
CA ARG A 201 -34.64 26.01 -9.22
C ARG A 201 -33.16 25.67 -9.32
N VAL A 202 -32.73 24.53 -8.75
CA VAL A 202 -31.36 24.03 -8.85
C VAL A 202 -31.01 23.76 -10.31
N ARG A 203 -31.90 23.09 -11.07
CA ARG A 203 -31.69 22.82 -12.49
C ARG A 203 -31.48 24.10 -13.29
N ARG A 204 -32.28 25.14 -13.04
CA ARG A 204 -32.13 26.46 -13.69
C ARG A 204 -30.80 27.13 -13.36
N HIS A 205 -30.31 27.04 -12.12
CA HIS A 205 -28.98 27.54 -11.77
C HIS A 205 -27.90 26.88 -12.61
N PHE A 206 -27.90 25.55 -12.69
CA PHE A 206 -26.88 24.83 -13.47
C PHE A 206 -27.01 25.03 -14.98
N ALA A 207 -28.19 25.09 -15.53
CA ALA A 207 -28.38 25.42 -16.95
C ALA A 207 -27.77 26.79 -17.31
N ARG A 208 -27.98 27.81 -16.46
CA ARG A 208 -27.38 29.14 -16.62
C ARG A 208 -25.84 29.08 -16.50
N ILE A 209 -25.30 28.34 -15.51
CA ILE A 209 -23.85 28.20 -15.30
C ILE A 209 -23.21 27.50 -16.51
N PHE A 210 -23.82 26.44 -17.01
CA PHE A 210 -23.34 25.72 -18.21
C PHE A 210 -23.28 26.64 -19.42
N ALA A 211 -24.38 27.37 -19.68
CA ALA A 211 -24.43 28.31 -20.79
C ALA A 211 -23.36 29.43 -20.66
N ALA A 212 -23.19 29.99 -19.49
CA ALA A 212 -22.20 31.04 -19.24
C ALA A 212 -20.72 30.57 -19.43
N ARG A 213 -20.45 29.25 -19.34
CA ARG A 213 -19.13 28.66 -19.53
C ARG A 213 -18.95 27.96 -20.88
N GLY A 214 -19.93 28.01 -21.77
CA GLY A 214 -19.90 27.32 -23.06
C GLY A 214 -19.90 25.78 -22.93
N ILE A 215 -20.31 25.22 -21.77
CA ILE A 215 -20.42 23.77 -21.57
C ILE A 215 -21.71 23.28 -22.24
N ARG A 216 -21.58 22.37 -23.20
CA ARG A 216 -22.72 21.78 -23.89
C ARG A 216 -23.36 20.68 -23.03
N ALA A 217 -24.68 20.75 -22.83
CA ALA A 217 -25.47 19.71 -22.19
C ALA A 217 -26.38 19.03 -23.22
N VAL A 218 -26.17 17.72 -23.46
CA VAL A 218 -27.00 16.87 -24.28
C VAL A 218 -27.85 16.02 -23.36
N THR A 219 -29.13 16.37 -23.24
CA THR A 219 -30.11 15.73 -22.35
C THR A 219 -31.10 14.88 -23.13
N GLY A 220 -31.73 13.89 -22.48
CA GLY A 220 -32.68 12.98 -23.12
C GLY A 220 -32.05 12.03 -24.14
N SER A 221 -30.73 11.87 -24.14
CA SER A 221 -29.98 11.10 -25.13
C SER A 221 -29.08 10.07 -24.46
N PRO A 222 -29.51 8.81 -24.32
CA PRO A 222 -28.66 7.75 -23.82
C PRO A 222 -27.52 7.47 -24.80
N VAL A 223 -26.33 7.14 -24.26
CA VAL A 223 -25.20 6.61 -25.04
C VAL A 223 -25.52 5.16 -25.38
N LEU A 224 -25.54 4.82 -26.67
CA LEU A 224 -25.86 3.48 -27.17
C LEU A 224 -24.63 2.61 -27.30
N ARG A 225 -23.49 3.18 -27.72
CA ARG A 225 -22.16 2.55 -27.75
C ARG A 225 -21.07 3.60 -27.74
N VAL A 226 -19.85 3.18 -27.41
CA VAL A 226 -18.66 4.02 -27.46
C VAL A 226 -17.67 3.42 -28.45
N GLU A 227 -17.18 4.26 -29.37
CA GLU A 227 -16.12 3.93 -30.30
C GLU A 227 -14.85 4.75 -29.95
N PRO A 228 -13.67 4.40 -30.46
CA PRO A 228 -12.49 5.24 -30.28
C PRO A 228 -12.74 6.70 -30.69
N GLY A 229 -12.71 7.60 -29.71
CA GLY A 229 -12.90 9.03 -29.92
C GLY A 229 -14.34 9.49 -30.18
N ARG A 230 -15.37 8.63 -30.08
CA ARG A 230 -16.77 8.99 -30.34
C ARG A 230 -17.77 8.31 -29.41
N LEU A 231 -18.73 9.08 -28.90
CA LEU A 231 -19.96 8.57 -28.27
C LEU A 231 -21.05 8.50 -29.31
N ILE A 232 -21.69 7.36 -29.50
CA ILE A 232 -22.80 7.14 -30.44
C ILE A 232 -24.11 7.23 -29.66
N LEU A 233 -24.97 8.16 -30.06
CA LEU A 233 -26.28 8.44 -29.50
C LEU A 233 -27.36 8.10 -30.51
N ALA A 234 -28.63 8.01 -30.07
CA ALA A 234 -29.74 7.84 -30.99
C ALA A 234 -29.90 9.00 -32.01
N ALA A 235 -29.51 10.22 -31.61
CA ALA A 235 -29.66 11.44 -32.40
C ALA A 235 -28.32 11.95 -33.00
N GLY A 236 -27.32 11.10 -33.17
CA GLY A 236 -26.02 11.48 -33.74
C GLY A 236 -24.82 11.04 -32.93
N GLU A 237 -23.67 11.67 -33.14
CA GLU A 237 -22.43 11.33 -32.47
C GLU A 237 -21.78 12.55 -31.77
N ILE A 238 -20.97 12.29 -30.77
CA ILE A 238 -20.16 13.30 -30.07
C ILE A 238 -18.71 12.84 -30.08
N ALA A 239 -17.87 13.60 -30.74
CA ALA A 239 -16.44 13.36 -30.76
C ALA A 239 -15.80 13.78 -29.43
N PHE A 240 -14.83 13.01 -28.93
CA PHE A 240 -14.07 13.31 -27.74
C PHE A 240 -12.60 12.89 -27.86
N ASP A 241 -11.74 13.53 -27.08
CA ASP A 241 -10.35 13.16 -26.92
C ASP A 241 -10.15 12.42 -25.57
N GLU A 242 -11.00 12.74 -24.56
CA GLU A 242 -11.13 12.01 -23.31
C GLU A 242 -12.60 11.95 -22.88
N ALA A 243 -13.05 10.82 -22.31
CA ALA A 243 -14.43 10.65 -21.85
C ALA A 243 -14.48 10.14 -20.41
N LEU A 244 -15.15 10.88 -19.52
CA LEU A 244 -15.37 10.52 -18.12
C LEU A 244 -16.75 9.86 -17.96
N TRP A 245 -16.78 8.67 -17.35
CA TRP A 245 -18.00 7.91 -17.14
C TRP A 245 -18.47 7.99 -15.69
N VAL A 246 -19.62 8.64 -15.47
CA VAL A 246 -20.17 9.01 -14.14
C VAL A 246 -21.64 8.60 -14.05
N THR A 247 -21.98 7.43 -14.59
CA THR A 247 -23.35 6.93 -14.60
C THR A 247 -23.75 6.29 -13.27
N GLU A 248 -24.98 5.76 -13.23
CA GLU A 248 -25.56 5.09 -12.06
C GLU A 248 -24.63 4.03 -11.46
N ALA A 249 -24.75 3.89 -10.15
CA ALA A 249 -23.98 2.93 -9.36
C ALA A 249 -24.46 1.49 -9.62
N ALA A 250 -23.54 0.57 -9.83
CA ALA A 250 -23.76 -0.87 -9.83
C ALA A 250 -23.08 -1.52 -8.63
N ALA A 251 -23.66 -2.60 -8.14
CA ALA A 251 -23.00 -3.46 -7.15
C ALA A 251 -21.88 -4.29 -7.80
N ALA A 252 -20.92 -4.77 -7.01
CA ALA A 252 -19.89 -5.67 -7.48
C ALA A 252 -20.51 -7.00 -7.97
N PRO A 253 -20.16 -7.50 -9.17
CA PRO A 253 -20.81 -8.68 -9.77
C PRO A 253 -20.73 -9.94 -8.90
N TRP A 254 -19.61 -10.15 -8.19
CA TRP A 254 -19.41 -11.33 -7.35
C TRP A 254 -20.41 -11.45 -6.18
N LEU A 255 -21.13 -10.37 -5.83
CA LEU A 255 -22.17 -10.43 -4.80
C LEU A 255 -23.33 -11.35 -5.21
N ALA A 256 -23.60 -11.53 -6.50
CA ALA A 256 -24.63 -12.43 -7.00
C ALA A 256 -24.38 -13.90 -6.66
N GLU A 257 -23.11 -14.28 -6.48
CA GLU A 257 -22.69 -15.66 -6.21
C GLU A 257 -22.61 -15.98 -4.71
N THR A 258 -22.83 -14.99 -3.83
CA THR A 258 -22.70 -15.16 -2.37
C THR A 258 -23.89 -15.83 -1.68
N GLY A 259 -25.03 -15.92 -2.37
CA GLY A 259 -26.30 -16.36 -1.77
C GLY A 259 -26.88 -15.35 -0.76
N LEU A 260 -26.37 -14.12 -0.68
CA LEU A 260 -27.00 -13.05 0.08
C LEU A 260 -28.27 -12.58 -0.64
N THR A 261 -29.27 -12.13 0.12
CA THR A 261 -30.43 -11.46 -0.47
C THR A 261 -30.01 -10.13 -1.06
N LEU A 262 -30.23 -9.98 -2.37
CA LEU A 262 -29.91 -8.75 -3.10
C LEU A 262 -31.18 -7.98 -3.46
N ALA A 263 -31.10 -6.66 -3.38
CA ALA A 263 -32.10 -5.74 -3.90
C ALA A 263 -31.84 -5.43 -5.37
N GLU A 264 -32.71 -4.61 -5.98
CA GLU A 264 -32.55 -4.11 -7.34
C GLU A 264 -31.15 -3.48 -7.55
N GLY A 265 -30.51 -3.79 -8.67
CA GLY A 265 -29.16 -3.36 -9.00
C GLY A 265 -28.04 -4.19 -8.33
N GLY A 266 -28.37 -5.33 -7.70
CA GLY A 266 -27.40 -6.26 -7.11
C GLY A 266 -26.85 -5.86 -5.74
N PHE A 267 -27.44 -4.88 -5.09
CA PHE A 267 -27.03 -4.40 -3.77
C PHE A 267 -27.49 -5.31 -2.65
N VAL A 268 -26.67 -5.45 -1.59
CA VAL A 268 -27.01 -6.30 -0.44
C VAL A 268 -28.22 -5.73 0.31
N ALA A 269 -29.30 -6.51 0.40
CA ALA A 269 -30.49 -6.15 1.14
C ALA A 269 -30.24 -6.26 2.65
N VAL A 270 -30.48 -5.16 3.39
CA VAL A 270 -30.24 -5.07 4.83
C VAL A 270 -31.48 -4.56 5.59
N ASP A 271 -31.59 -4.96 6.87
CA ASP A 271 -32.58 -4.47 7.81
C ASP A 271 -32.19 -3.08 8.39
N GLU A 272 -33.03 -2.57 9.30
CA GLU A 272 -32.78 -1.29 10.00
C GLU A 272 -31.55 -1.29 10.91
N PHE A 273 -30.92 -2.45 11.11
CA PHE A 273 -29.67 -2.62 11.88
C PHE A 273 -28.42 -2.65 11.00
N TRP A 274 -28.54 -2.54 9.66
CA TRP A 274 -27.50 -2.78 8.62
C TRP A 274 -27.08 -4.26 8.52
N ARG A 275 -27.85 -5.19 9.06
CA ARG A 275 -27.63 -6.63 8.98
C ARG A 275 -28.29 -7.19 7.73
N SER A 276 -27.62 -8.11 7.06
CA SER A 276 -28.15 -8.82 5.89
C SER A 276 -29.44 -9.56 6.23
N LEU A 277 -30.40 -9.57 5.31
CA LEU A 277 -31.63 -10.33 5.46
C LEU A 277 -31.42 -11.85 5.37
N ALA A 278 -30.35 -12.30 4.71
CA ALA A 278 -30.06 -13.72 4.49
C ALA A 278 -29.10 -14.32 5.54
N ASP A 279 -28.33 -13.49 6.26
CA ASP A 279 -27.29 -13.99 7.17
C ASP A 279 -27.08 -13.04 8.35
N PRO A 280 -27.36 -13.50 9.60
CA PRO A 280 -27.23 -12.66 10.80
C PRO A 280 -25.77 -12.29 11.14
N HIS A 281 -24.78 -12.94 10.53
CA HIS A 281 -23.35 -12.67 10.72
C HIS A 281 -22.79 -11.67 9.72
N VAL A 282 -23.59 -11.27 8.72
CA VAL A 282 -23.17 -10.34 7.66
C VAL A 282 -23.89 -9.00 7.80
N PHE A 283 -23.10 -7.94 7.78
CA PHE A 283 -23.56 -6.54 7.77
C PHE A 283 -23.12 -5.87 6.46
N ALA A 284 -23.86 -4.85 6.02
CA ALA A 284 -23.44 -4.03 4.90
C ALA A 284 -23.87 -2.56 5.10
N ALA A 285 -23.01 -1.64 4.66
CA ALA A 285 -23.28 -0.20 4.73
C ALA A 285 -22.68 0.52 3.50
N GLY A 286 -22.97 1.82 3.37
CA GLY A 286 -22.54 2.61 2.22
C GLY A 286 -23.31 2.24 0.94
N ASP A 287 -22.68 2.47 -0.21
CA ASP A 287 -23.35 2.28 -1.52
C ASP A 287 -23.69 0.82 -1.80
N VAL A 288 -22.96 -0.14 -1.25
CA VAL A 288 -23.21 -1.58 -1.44
C VAL A 288 -24.50 -2.07 -0.78
N ALA A 289 -25.02 -1.35 0.23
CA ALA A 289 -26.19 -1.73 0.99
C ALA A 289 -27.49 -1.11 0.46
N ALA A 290 -28.57 -1.88 0.43
CA ALA A 290 -29.93 -1.43 0.18
C ALA A 290 -30.81 -1.75 1.37
N MET A 291 -31.25 -0.72 2.10
CA MET A 291 -32.09 -0.88 3.30
C MET A 291 -33.52 -1.18 2.89
N GLN A 292 -34.09 -2.26 3.42
CA GLN A 292 -35.44 -2.69 3.14
C GLN A 292 -36.47 -1.63 3.55
N GLY A 293 -37.42 -1.33 2.67
CA GLY A 293 -38.48 -0.36 2.92
C GLY A 293 -38.07 1.11 2.89
N GLU A 294 -36.78 1.42 2.75
CA GLU A 294 -36.27 2.78 2.73
C GLU A 294 -35.21 3.02 1.62
N PRO A 295 -35.65 3.13 0.35
CA PRO A 295 -34.73 3.38 -0.76
C PRO A 295 -34.03 4.72 -0.60
N ARG A 296 -32.70 4.76 -0.83
CA ARG A 296 -31.87 5.96 -0.70
C ARG A 296 -30.92 6.09 -1.86
N PRO A 297 -30.60 7.33 -2.28
CA PRO A 297 -29.56 7.55 -3.27
C PRO A 297 -28.19 6.99 -2.79
N LYS A 298 -27.42 6.43 -3.70
CA LYS A 298 -26.05 5.97 -3.46
C LYS A 298 -25.11 7.18 -3.42
N ALA A 299 -24.97 7.77 -2.24
CA ALA A 299 -24.18 8.98 -2.03
C ALA A 299 -23.41 8.93 -0.70
N GLY A 300 -22.18 9.44 -0.70
CA GLY A 300 -21.25 9.38 0.43
C GLY A 300 -21.80 9.91 1.76
N VAL A 301 -22.72 10.88 1.73
CA VAL A 301 -23.36 11.42 2.95
C VAL A 301 -24.15 10.35 3.73
N TYR A 302 -24.74 9.39 3.05
CA TYR A 302 -25.47 8.30 3.69
C TYR A 302 -24.51 7.27 4.29
N ALA A 303 -23.41 6.95 3.60
CA ALA A 303 -22.34 6.08 4.10
C ALA A 303 -21.69 6.68 5.36
N VAL A 304 -21.31 7.96 5.33
CA VAL A 304 -20.76 8.69 6.50
C VAL A 304 -21.70 8.60 7.71
N ARG A 305 -23.01 8.79 7.50
CA ARG A 305 -24.00 8.75 8.59
C ARG A 305 -24.34 7.34 9.07
N ALA A 306 -24.15 6.33 8.24
CA ALA A 306 -24.29 4.93 8.63
C ALA A 306 -23.16 4.49 9.57
N GLY A 307 -21.94 4.99 9.39
CA GLY A 307 -20.74 4.58 10.13
C GLY A 307 -20.91 4.49 11.65
N PRO A 308 -21.35 5.55 12.36
CA PRO A 308 -21.53 5.49 13.81
C PRO A 308 -22.54 4.45 14.29
N ARG A 309 -23.58 4.20 13.49
CA ARG A 309 -24.64 3.24 13.81
C ARG A 309 -24.18 1.81 13.55
N LEU A 310 -23.50 1.59 12.42
CA LEU A 310 -22.87 0.33 12.08
C LEU A 310 -21.84 -0.07 13.15
N ALA A 311 -20.92 0.85 13.53
CA ALA A 311 -19.92 0.63 14.57
C ALA A 311 -20.55 0.18 15.90
N ARG A 312 -21.65 0.83 16.29
CA ARG A 312 -22.41 0.46 17.50
C ARG A 312 -23.01 -0.94 17.37
N ASN A 313 -23.63 -1.27 16.23
CA ASN A 313 -24.30 -2.55 16.05
C ASN A 313 -23.30 -3.71 15.89
N LEU A 314 -22.16 -3.50 15.22
CA LEU A 314 -21.08 -4.49 15.19
C LEU A 314 -20.56 -4.81 16.61
N ARG A 315 -20.35 -3.79 17.46
CA ARG A 315 -19.95 -3.99 18.87
C ARG A 315 -21.00 -4.78 19.65
N ARG A 316 -22.30 -4.46 19.44
CA ARG A 316 -23.38 -5.15 20.13
C ARG A 316 -23.49 -6.61 19.66
N ALA A 317 -23.36 -6.87 18.36
CA ALA A 317 -23.32 -8.22 17.81
C ALA A 317 -22.15 -9.04 18.37
N LEU A 318 -20.95 -8.45 18.43
CA LEU A 318 -19.78 -9.07 19.05
C LEU A 318 -19.98 -9.38 20.53
N ALA A 319 -20.72 -8.54 21.25
CA ALA A 319 -21.03 -8.74 22.67
C ALA A 319 -22.26 -9.63 22.91
N GLY A 320 -22.94 -10.14 21.86
CA GLY A 320 -24.19 -10.88 21.99
C GLY A 320 -25.38 -10.03 22.47
N ALA A 321 -25.27 -8.69 22.38
CA ALA A 321 -26.29 -7.76 22.86
C ALA A 321 -27.31 -7.43 21.75
N PRO A 322 -28.58 -7.13 22.09
CA PRO A 322 -29.61 -6.75 21.11
C PRO A 322 -29.19 -5.57 20.26
N LEU A 323 -29.39 -5.64 18.94
CA LEU A 323 -29.08 -4.55 18.01
C LEU A 323 -30.00 -3.35 18.24
N ARG A 324 -29.58 -2.18 17.78
CA ARG A 324 -30.39 -0.96 17.88
C ARG A 324 -30.70 -0.42 16.48
N PRO A 325 -31.98 -0.14 16.17
CA PRO A 325 -32.36 0.40 14.88
C PRO A 325 -31.72 1.77 14.66
N GLY A 326 -31.48 2.11 13.43
CA GLY A 326 -30.90 3.38 13.05
C GLY A 326 -31.65 4.04 11.93
N VAL A 327 -32.26 5.19 12.22
CA VAL A 327 -32.88 6.03 11.20
C VAL A 327 -31.82 6.88 10.55
N VAL A 328 -31.59 6.73 9.25
CA VAL A 328 -30.80 7.65 8.45
C VAL A 328 -31.74 8.69 7.85
N GLN A 329 -31.37 9.98 7.91
CA GLN A 329 -32.22 11.06 7.42
C GLN A 329 -32.64 10.86 5.95
N ARG A 330 -33.93 11.06 5.65
CA ARG A 330 -34.48 10.96 4.28
C ARG A 330 -34.01 12.08 3.35
N ARG A 331 -33.63 13.26 3.89
CA ARG A 331 -33.21 14.44 3.11
C ARG A 331 -31.89 15.00 3.65
N ALA A 332 -30.88 15.10 2.81
CA ALA A 332 -29.63 15.76 3.08
C ALA A 332 -29.58 17.15 2.41
N LEU A 333 -28.84 18.08 2.99
CA LEU A 333 -28.40 19.28 2.26
C LEU A 333 -27.33 18.85 1.26
N ALA A 334 -27.60 19.03 -0.03
CA ALA A 334 -26.60 18.87 -1.06
C ALA A 334 -25.93 20.22 -1.35
N LEU A 335 -24.60 20.24 -1.37
CA LEU A 335 -23.79 21.39 -1.76
C LEU A 335 -23.02 21.00 -3.02
N ILE A 336 -23.54 21.40 -4.19
CA ILE A 336 -23.02 21.01 -5.50
C ILE A 336 -22.06 22.10 -5.97
N GLY A 337 -20.77 21.76 -6.11
CA GLY A 337 -19.72 22.69 -6.49
C GLY A 337 -19.82 23.12 -7.95
N THR A 338 -19.38 24.33 -8.24
CA THR A 338 -19.35 24.88 -9.62
C THR A 338 -17.92 24.98 -10.18
N GLY A 339 -16.91 24.45 -9.47
CA GLY A 339 -15.52 24.42 -9.90
C GLY A 339 -14.71 25.71 -9.62
N ASP A 340 -15.37 26.85 -9.42
CA ASP A 340 -14.79 28.20 -9.26
C ASP A 340 -14.94 28.76 -7.84
N CYS A 341 -14.81 27.94 -6.83
CA CYS A 341 -15.00 28.31 -5.43
C CYS A 341 -16.42 28.82 -5.11
N ARG A 342 -17.42 28.37 -5.86
CA ARG A 342 -18.85 28.60 -5.61
C ARG A 342 -19.60 27.27 -5.54
N ALA A 343 -20.78 27.24 -4.97
CA ALA A 343 -21.65 26.08 -4.90
C ALA A 343 -23.11 26.46 -4.96
N VAL A 344 -23.96 25.51 -5.38
CA VAL A 344 -25.40 25.59 -5.30
C VAL A 344 -25.87 24.68 -4.17
N ALA A 345 -26.48 25.26 -3.15
CA ALA A 345 -27.13 24.53 -2.07
C ALA A 345 -28.52 24.05 -2.50
N SER A 346 -28.85 22.79 -2.16
CA SER A 346 -30.13 22.16 -2.52
C SER A 346 -30.68 21.38 -1.32
N ARG A 347 -31.90 21.70 -0.89
CA ARG A 347 -32.64 20.91 0.12
C ARG A 347 -34.14 21.06 -0.07
N GLY A 348 -34.82 20.02 -0.46
CA GLY A 348 -36.26 20.09 -0.76
C GLY A 348 -36.56 21.14 -1.83
N ARG A 349 -37.33 22.17 -1.49
CA ARG A 349 -37.65 23.31 -2.40
C ARG A 349 -36.61 24.44 -2.38
N PHE A 350 -35.68 24.40 -1.43
CA PHE A 350 -34.64 25.43 -1.29
C PHE A 350 -33.55 25.27 -2.34
N ALA A 351 -33.13 26.38 -2.93
CA ALA A 351 -31.97 26.49 -3.80
C ALA A 351 -31.34 27.88 -3.61
N ALA A 352 -30.02 27.92 -3.43
CA ALA A 352 -29.25 29.16 -3.36
C ALA A 352 -27.83 28.92 -3.90
N GLU A 353 -27.30 29.90 -4.62
CA GLU A 353 -25.95 29.86 -5.21
C GLU A 353 -25.04 30.88 -4.52
N GLY A 354 -23.78 30.56 -4.34
CA GLY A 354 -22.81 31.55 -3.86
C GLY A 354 -21.53 30.95 -3.28
N ALA A 355 -20.54 31.82 -3.05
CA ALA A 355 -19.27 31.46 -2.43
C ALA A 355 -19.40 31.02 -0.96
N ALA A 356 -20.43 31.55 -0.24
CA ALA A 356 -20.70 31.14 1.14
C ALA A 356 -21.02 29.64 1.24
N TRP A 357 -21.74 29.08 0.27
CA TRP A 357 -22.07 27.66 0.22
C TRP A 357 -20.84 26.78 -0.08
N TRP A 358 -19.92 27.29 -0.89
CA TRP A 358 -18.64 26.64 -1.09
C TRP A 358 -17.79 26.63 0.19
N ARG A 359 -17.70 27.77 0.89
CA ARG A 359 -16.99 27.84 2.19
C ARG A 359 -17.60 26.88 3.21
N LEU A 360 -18.93 26.77 3.27
CA LEU A 360 -19.61 25.81 4.12
C LEU A 360 -19.27 24.36 3.71
N LYS A 361 -19.29 24.05 2.40
CA LYS A 361 -18.88 22.73 1.89
C LYS A 361 -17.46 22.41 2.32
N GLN A 362 -16.50 23.32 2.06
CA GLN A 362 -15.11 23.13 2.45
C GLN A 362 -14.95 22.90 3.97
N TRP A 363 -15.68 23.66 4.78
CA TRP A 363 -15.61 23.50 6.23
C TRP A 363 -16.12 22.12 6.68
N ILE A 364 -17.22 21.64 6.12
CA ILE A 364 -17.78 20.30 6.40
C ILE A 364 -16.78 19.22 5.98
N ASP A 365 -16.28 19.30 4.74
CA ASP A 365 -15.39 18.30 4.17
C ASP A 365 -14.06 18.23 4.93
N ARG A 366 -13.40 19.37 5.16
CA ARG A 366 -12.15 19.44 5.91
C ARG A 366 -12.31 19.02 7.37
N ARG A 367 -13.44 19.39 8.04
CA ARG A 367 -13.73 18.95 9.40
C ARG A 367 -13.87 17.44 9.49
N TRP A 368 -14.53 16.83 8.51
CA TRP A 368 -14.69 15.38 8.45
C TRP A 368 -13.35 14.68 8.21
N MET A 369 -12.58 15.11 7.21
CA MET A 369 -11.26 14.56 6.88
C MET A 369 -10.27 14.70 8.03
N ARG A 370 -10.26 15.84 8.73
CA ARG A 370 -9.41 16.06 9.91
C ARG A 370 -9.61 14.97 10.96
N GLY A 371 -10.83 14.49 11.13
CA GLY A 371 -11.15 13.41 12.06
C GLY A 371 -10.44 12.08 11.77
N TYR A 372 -9.90 11.88 10.58
CA TYR A 372 -9.18 10.66 10.19
C TYR A 372 -7.69 10.90 9.87
N ARG A 373 -7.30 12.15 9.70
CA ARG A 373 -5.90 12.57 9.51
C ARG A 373 -5.21 12.87 10.85
N GLU A 374 -5.93 13.50 11.75
CA GLU A 374 -5.47 13.81 13.10
C GLU A 374 -6.07 12.78 14.08
N LEU A 375 -5.47 11.60 14.11
CA LEU A 375 -5.88 10.55 15.05
C LEU A 375 -5.29 10.86 16.43
N PRO A 376 -6.03 10.64 17.54
CA PRO A 376 -5.51 10.81 18.87
C PRO A 376 -4.29 9.92 19.11
N ALA A 377 -3.33 10.40 19.89
CA ALA A 377 -2.25 9.54 20.35
C ALA A 377 -2.83 8.37 21.16
N MET A 378 -2.35 7.16 20.89
CA MET A 378 -2.76 5.96 21.62
C MET A 378 -2.29 6.09 23.08
N ALA A 379 -3.20 6.09 24.04
CA ALA A 379 -2.84 6.05 25.44
C ALA A 379 -2.15 4.71 25.76
N GLY A 380 -0.83 4.74 26.00
CA GLY A 380 -0.02 3.56 26.37
C GLY A 380 0.96 3.06 25.32
N GLY A 381 1.13 3.74 24.21
CA GLY A 381 2.27 3.54 23.30
C GLY A 381 3.50 4.23 23.92
N ASP A 382 4.26 3.50 24.74
CA ASP A 382 5.57 3.93 25.18
C ASP A 382 6.48 3.89 23.93
N GLU A 383 6.71 5.03 23.29
CA GLU A 383 7.57 5.12 22.09
C GLU A 383 8.97 4.56 22.35
N ALA A 384 9.44 4.67 23.61
CA ALA A 384 10.71 4.12 24.06
C ALA A 384 10.74 2.58 24.16
N GLY A 385 9.58 1.91 24.19
CA GLY A 385 9.44 0.45 24.30
C GLY A 385 9.10 -0.27 23.00
N MET A 386 8.72 0.46 21.94
CA MET A 386 8.39 -0.13 20.63
C MET A 386 9.66 -0.55 19.89
N ARG A 387 9.89 -1.86 19.80
CA ARG A 387 10.98 -2.42 19.00
C ARG A 387 10.47 -2.86 17.64
N CYS A 388 11.19 -2.48 16.58
CA CYS A 388 10.88 -2.91 15.22
C CYS A 388 10.98 -4.44 15.10
N GLY A 389 10.11 -5.04 14.29
CA GLY A 389 10.23 -6.42 13.86
C GLY A 389 11.29 -6.57 12.74
N GLY A 390 11.35 -7.74 12.11
CA GLY A 390 12.30 -8.00 11.02
C GLY A 390 13.75 -7.92 11.47
N CYS A 391 14.64 -7.47 10.59
CA CYS A 391 16.08 -7.40 10.87
C CYS A 391 16.48 -6.40 11.94
N ALA A 392 15.66 -5.43 12.25
CA ALA A 392 15.89 -4.51 13.35
C ALA A 392 15.76 -5.16 14.76
N ALA A 393 15.41 -6.45 14.83
CA ALA A 393 15.37 -7.23 16.06
C ALA A 393 16.62 -8.10 16.29
N LYS A 394 17.62 -8.04 15.41
CA LYS A 394 18.89 -8.79 15.55
C LYS A 394 19.69 -8.29 16.78
N VAL A 395 20.53 -9.19 17.32
CA VAL A 395 21.53 -8.83 18.35
C VAL A 395 22.58 -7.91 17.71
N PRO A 396 23.05 -6.85 18.40
CA PRO A 396 24.10 -5.98 17.86
C PRO A 396 25.34 -6.75 17.40
N ALA A 397 25.94 -6.36 16.28
CA ALA A 397 27.07 -7.05 15.65
C ALA A 397 28.27 -7.25 16.59
N GLU A 398 28.61 -6.23 17.41
CA GLU A 398 29.71 -6.30 18.35
C GLU A 398 29.49 -7.37 19.44
N VAL A 399 28.25 -7.51 19.91
CA VAL A 399 27.92 -8.52 20.95
C VAL A 399 28.03 -9.91 20.35
N LEU A 400 27.44 -10.13 19.18
CA LEU A 400 27.49 -11.40 18.47
C LEU A 400 28.93 -11.76 18.10
N GLY A 401 29.71 -10.83 17.55
CA GLY A 401 31.11 -11.06 17.19
C GLY A 401 31.99 -11.47 18.33
N ARG A 402 31.82 -10.85 19.53
CA ARG A 402 32.55 -11.28 20.74
C ARG A 402 32.20 -12.72 21.16
N VAL A 403 30.93 -13.10 21.11
CA VAL A 403 30.50 -14.46 21.46
C VAL A 403 31.05 -15.48 20.47
N VAL A 404 30.89 -15.23 19.16
CA VAL A 404 31.41 -16.10 18.09
C VAL A 404 32.91 -16.30 18.19
N ALA A 405 33.66 -15.19 18.40
CA ALA A 405 35.12 -15.26 18.59
C ALA A 405 35.53 -16.05 19.86
N THR A 406 34.80 -15.86 20.98
CA THR A 406 35.07 -16.57 22.22
C THR A 406 34.85 -18.08 22.06
N LEU A 407 33.88 -18.48 21.23
CA LEU A 407 33.57 -19.89 20.99
C LEU A 407 34.43 -20.52 19.87
N GLY A 408 35.24 -19.72 19.18
CA GLY A 408 36.05 -20.19 18.05
C GLY A 408 35.21 -20.66 16.84
N LEU A 409 34.00 -20.09 16.67
CA LEU A 409 33.10 -20.42 15.57
C LEU A 409 33.50 -19.64 14.31
N ASP A 410 33.48 -20.30 13.18
CA ASP A 410 33.58 -19.64 11.86
C ASP A 410 32.18 -19.23 11.40
N ALA A 411 31.92 -17.93 11.37
CA ALA A 411 30.69 -17.33 10.94
C ALA A 411 31.01 -16.15 9.99
N SER A 412 31.97 -16.38 9.09
CA SER A 412 32.52 -15.33 8.22
C SER A 412 31.62 -15.00 7.03
N ASP A 413 30.81 -15.94 6.56
CA ASP A 413 29.93 -15.78 5.39
C ASP A 413 28.42 -15.83 5.75
N ASP A 414 27.56 -15.55 4.77
CA ASP A 414 26.10 -15.42 4.93
C ASP A 414 25.45 -16.78 5.23
N ALA A 415 25.94 -17.87 4.63
CA ALA A 415 25.53 -19.24 4.95
C ALA A 415 26.77 -20.10 5.26
N ALA A 416 26.59 -21.06 6.16
CA ALA A 416 27.63 -22.04 6.46
C ALA A 416 27.82 -22.99 5.29
N LEU A 417 29.09 -23.18 4.87
CA LEU A 417 29.47 -24.21 3.91
C LEU A 417 29.76 -25.52 4.63
N VAL A 418 28.85 -26.49 4.55
CA VAL A 418 28.95 -27.78 5.25
C VAL A 418 29.54 -28.82 4.30
N ALA A 419 30.79 -29.23 4.58
CA ALA A 419 31.42 -30.30 3.84
C ALA A 419 30.89 -31.68 4.30
N LEU A 420 30.50 -32.50 3.33
CA LEU A 420 30.01 -33.86 3.56
C LEU A 420 31.02 -34.85 2.96
N PRO A 421 31.50 -35.86 3.72
CA PRO A 421 32.38 -36.87 3.19
C PRO A 421 31.78 -37.61 1.99
N GLY A 422 32.44 -37.54 0.86
CA GLY A 422 31.98 -38.23 -0.39
C GLY A 422 30.75 -37.64 -1.08
N ALA A 423 30.28 -36.46 -0.68
CA ALA A 423 29.15 -35.75 -1.29
C ALA A 423 29.49 -34.27 -1.58
N PRO A 424 28.77 -33.60 -2.49
CA PRO A 424 28.90 -32.16 -2.68
C PRO A 424 28.57 -31.40 -1.40
N PRO A 425 29.26 -30.27 -1.14
CA PRO A 425 28.99 -29.45 0.04
C PRO A 425 27.57 -28.85 0.01
N LEU A 426 27.04 -28.57 1.18
CA LEU A 426 25.76 -27.89 1.36
C LEU A 426 25.98 -26.48 1.88
N LEU A 427 25.05 -25.59 1.54
CA LEU A 427 24.87 -24.29 2.17
C LEU A 427 23.75 -24.37 3.19
N GLN A 428 23.99 -23.90 4.41
CA GLN A 428 22.97 -23.86 5.49
C GLN A 428 22.93 -22.51 6.14
N THR A 429 21.73 -21.97 6.28
CA THR A 429 21.46 -20.73 7.01
C THR A 429 20.19 -20.84 7.84
N VAL A 430 20.02 -19.93 8.79
CA VAL A 430 18.78 -19.76 9.55
C VAL A 430 18.54 -18.29 9.86
N ASP A 431 17.36 -17.81 9.51
CA ASP A 431 16.86 -16.51 9.94
C ASP A 431 15.52 -16.66 10.65
N PHE A 432 15.34 -15.89 11.73
CA PHE A 432 14.11 -15.83 12.50
C PHE A 432 13.74 -14.38 12.82
N PHE A 433 12.46 -14.05 12.64
CA PHE A 433 11.95 -12.69 12.78
C PHE A 433 10.76 -12.63 13.71
N ARG A 434 10.63 -11.51 14.40
CA ARG A 434 9.37 -11.03 14.96
C ARG A 434 8.55 -10.43 13.80
N ALA A 435 7.22 -10.54 13.88
CA ALA A 435 6.36 -10.00 12.82
C ALA A 435 6.61 -8.50 12.61
N MET A 436 6.92 -8.12 11.37
CA MET A 436 7.09 -6.74 10.92
C MET A 436 5.84 -6.20 10.23
N VAL A 437 4.89 -7.06 9.92
CA VAL A 437 3.58 -6.74 9.35
C VAL A 437 2.50 -7.56 10.05
N ASP A 438 1.29 -7.05 10.11
CA ASP A 438 0.19 -7.68 10.87
C ASP A 438 -0.50 -8.82 10.10
N ASP A 439 -0.30 -8.91 8.78
CA ASP A 439 -0.81 -9.99 7.93
C ASP A 439 0.10 -11.22 8.00
N PRO A 440 -0.35 -12.37 8.56
CA PRO A 440 0.48 -13.56 8.71
C PRO A 440 0.94 -14.16 7.39
N TYR A 441 0.11 -14.10 6.35
CA TYR A 441 0.47 -14.63 5.02
C TYR A 441 1.57 -13.79 4.38
N LEU A 442 1.42 -12.46 4.42
CA LEU A 442 2.45 -11.53 3.95
C LEU A 442 3.75 -11.67 4.75
N PHE A 443 3.63 -11.81 6.07
CA PHE A 443 4.77 -12.06 6.95
C PHE A 443 5.52 -13.34 6.55
N GLY A 444 4.80 -14.43 6.29
CA GLY A 444 5.37 -15.69 5.81
C GLY A 444 6.16 -15.53 4.51
N ARG A 445 5.61 -14.78 3.56
CA ARG A 445 6.28 -14.49 2.28
C ARG A 445 7.55 -13.68 2.47
N ILE A 446 7.51 -12.62 3.28
CA ILE A 446 8.70 -11.78 3.55
C ILE A 446 9.78 -12.58 4.26
N ALA A 447 9.43 -13.35 5.30
CA ALA A 447 10.39 -14.16 6.05
C ALA A 447 11.10 -15.21 5.17
N ALA A 448 10.36 -15.89 4.28
CA ALA A 448 10.97 -16.84 3.34
C ALA A 448 11.83 -16.14 2.29
N THR A 449 11.40 -14.99 1.75
CA THR A 449 12.19 -14.20 0.80
C THR A 449 13.52 -13.77 1.40
N HIS A 450 13.52 -13.37 2.67
CA HIS A 450 14.72 -12.97 3.40
C HIS A 450 15.66 -14.16 3.59
N ALA A 451 15.20 -15.26 4.19
CA ALA A 451 16.02 -16.42 4.50
C ALA A 451 16.66 -17.08 3.27
N LEU A 452 16.06 -16.90 2.08
CA LEU A 452 16.63 -17.32 0.81
C LEU A 452 17.78 -16.40 0.35
N GLY A 453 17.89 -15.19 0.90
CA GLY A 453 18.92 -14.19 0.56
C GLY A 453 20.33 -14.73 0.71
N ASP A 454 20.61 -15.34 1.87
CA ASP A 454 21.93 -15.89 2.21
C ASP A 454 22.39 -16.98 1.23
N ILE A 455 21.47 -17.87 0.85
CA ILE A 455 21.76 -18.92 -0.15
C ILE A 455 22.11 -18.31 -1.50
N TYR A 456 21.35 -17.29 -1.93
CA TYR A 456 21.61 -16.58 -3.16
C TYR A 456 22.88 -15.74 -3.13
N ALA A 457 23.19 -15.09 -1.99
CA ALA A 457 24.42 -14.31 -1.82
C ALA A 457 25.66 -15.18 -2.03
N MET A 458 25.61 -16.45 -1.63
CA MET A 458 26.69 -17.41 -1.81
C MET A 458 26.66 -18.13 -3.18
N GLY A 459 25.85 -17.69 -4.14
CA GLY A 459 25.73 -18.31 -5.46
C GLY A 459 25.09 -19.70 -5.44
N GLY A 460 24.26 -19.95 -4.43
CA GLY A 460 23.58 -21.23 -4.23
C GLY A 460 22.16 -21.28 -4.81
N VAL A 461 21.64 -22.51 -4.88
CA VAL A 461 20.25 -22.82 -5.17
C VAL A 461 19.63 -23.46 -3.93
N PRO A 462 18.50 -22.94 -3.41
CA PRO A 462 17.82 -23.54 -2.26
C PRO A 462 17.21 -24.89 -2.64
N ASP A 463 17.17 -25.84 -1.68
CA ASP A 463 16.64 -27.20 -1.88
C ASP A 463 15.52 -27.53 -0.88
N THR A 464 15.77 -27.30 0.42
CA THR A 464 14.79 -27.57 1.48
C THR A 464 14.81 -26.49 2.56
N ALA A 465 13.69 -26.37 3.27
CA ALA A 465 13.57 -25.49 4.42
C ALA A 465 12.81 -26.16 5.57
N LEU A 466 13.18 -25.80 6.80
CA LEU A 466 12.44 -26.07 8.03
C LEU A 466 11.91 -24.75 8.57
N ALA A 467 10.63 -24.70 8.97
CA ALA A 467 10.02 -23.52 9.57
C ALA A 467 10.18 -23.55 11.09
N VAL A 468 10.48 -22.39 11.69
CA VAL A 468 10.41 -22.16 13.13
C VAL A 468 9.39 -21.08 13.40
N ALA A 469 8.31 -21.39 14.11
CA ALA A 469 7.20 -20.46 14.33
C ALA A 469 6.89 -20.28 15.82
N THR A 470 6.60 -19.04 16.23
CA THR A 470 6.03 -18.72 17.53
C THR A 470 4.70 -18.00 17.37
N LEU A 471 3.71 -18.33 18.23
CA LEU A 471 2.39 -17.75 18.19
C LEU A 471 1.95 -17.31 19.60
N PRO A 472 1.31 -16.13 19.73
CA PRO A 472 0.77 -15.73 21.02
C PRO A 472 -0.41 -16.62 21.42
N PRO A 473 -0.66 -16.83 22.73
CA PRO A 473 -1.81 -17.56 23.22
C PRO A 473 -3.11 -16.96 22.66
N ALA A 474 -3.90 -17.81 21.99
CA ALA A 474 -5.18 -17.43 21.40
C ALA A 474 -6.14 -18.65 21.39
N HIS A 475 -7.39 -18.44 20.99
CA HIS A 475 -8.31 -19.54 20.73
C HIS A 475 -7.71 -20.47 19.64
N PRO A 476 -7.79 -21.82 19.77
CA PRO A 476 -7.16 -22.76 18.84
C PRO A 476 -7.44 -22.47 17.35
N ARG A 477 -8.65 -22.05 17.02
CA ARG A 477 -9.00 -21.67 15.63
C ARG A 477 -8.23 -20.45 15.12
N VAL A 478 -7.91 -19.49 15.99
CA VAL A 478 -7.13 -18.29 15.66
C VAL A 478 -5.66 -18.68 15.44
N THR A 479 -5.13 -19.51 16.33
CA THR A 479 -3.78 -20.05 16.22
C THR A 479 -3.60 -20.87 14.94
N GLU A 480 -4.56 -21.74 14.62
CA GLU A 480 -4.57 -22.53 13.37
C GLU A 480 -4.60 -21.62 12.13
N HIS A 481 -5.44 -20.61 12.13
CA HIS A 481 -5.55 -19.66 11.02
C HIS A 481 -4.23 -18.94 10.79
N ASP A 482 -3.63 -18.40 11.85
CA ASP A 482 -2.41 -17.60 11.73
C ASP A 482 -1.20 -18.47 11.32
N LEU A 483 -1.04 -19.64 11.93
CA LEU A 483 0.02 -20.58 11.56
C LEU A 483 -0.13 -21.05 10.12
N ARG A 484 -1.35 -21.41 9.70
CA ARG A 484 -1.63 -21.83 8.32
C ARG A 484 -1.24 -20.74 7.33
N HIS A 485 -1.63 -19.50 7.56
CA HIS A 485 -1.34 -18.38 6.66
C HIS A 485 0.15 -18.09 6.61
N MET A 486 0.86 -18.03 7.74
CA MET A 486 2.31 -17.86 7.78
C MET A 486 3.03 -18.95 6.96
N LEU A 487 2.71 -20.21 7.22
CA LEU A 487 3.34 -21.34 6.53
C LEU A 487 2.97 -21.40 5.04
N GLN A 488 1.73 -21.05 4.68
CA GLN A 488 1.32 -20.99 3.28
C GLN A 488 2.07 -19.92 2.52
N GLY A 489 2.21 -18.70 3.06
CA GLY A 489 2.98 -17.63 2.44
C GLY A 489 4.44 -18.01 2.25
N GLY A 490 5.07 -18.58 3.28
CA GLY A 490 6.45 -19.07 3.20
C GLY A 490 6.62 -20.21 2.18
N ARG A 491 5.71 -21.19 2.19
CA ARG A 491 5.73 -22.33 1.26
C ARG A 491 5.63 -21.90 -0.21
N GLU A 492 4.82 -20.90 -0.52
CA GLU A 492 4.67 -20.40 -1.89
C GLU A 492 5.96 -19.75 -2.40
N VAL A 493 6.64 -18.96 -1.56
CA VAL A 493 7.94 -18.36 -1.91
C VAL A 493 9.01 -19.44 -2.06
N LEU A 494 9.08 -20.40 -1.14
CA LEU A 494 10.01 -21.52 -1.21
C LEU A 494 9.79 -22.34 -2.47
N ALA A 495 8.54 -22.69 -2.79
CA ALA A 495 8.18 -23.45 -4.00
C ALA A 495 8.55 -22.70 -5.29
N ALA A 496 8.32 -21.37 -5.34
CA ALA A 496 8.75 -20.53 -6.46
C ALA A 496 10.27 -20.49 -6.64
N ALA A 497 11.02 -20.68 -5.54
CA ALA A 497 12.48 -20.82 -5.53
C ALA A 497 12.98 -22.24 -5.82
N GLY A 498 12.08 -23.22 -6.04
CA GLY A 498 12.43 -24.62 -6.22
C GLY A 498 12.71 -25.38 -4.91
N ALA A 499 12.51 -24.76 -3.75
CA ALA A 499 12.73 -25.37 -2.45
C ALA A 499 11.44 -25.96 -1.85
N ARG A 500 11.60 -26.99 -1.00
CA ARG A 500 10.47 -27.67 -0.34
C ARG A 500 10.48 -27.36 1.15
N LEU A 501 9.32 -26.96 1.69
CA LEU A 501 9.13 -26.95 3.14
C LEU A 501 8.93 -28.40 3.61
N VAL A 502 9.89 -28.94 4.37
CA VAL A 502 9.96 -30.37 4.74
C VAL A 502 9.62 -30.63 6.20
N GLY A 503 9.40 -29.62 7.00
CA GLY A 503 9.05 -29.73 8.42
C GLY A 503 9.31 -28.44 9.18
N GLY A 504 9.42 -28.54 10.49
CA GLY A 504 9.70 -27.40 11.33
C GLY A 504 9.32 -27.62 12.79
N HIS A 505 9.30 -26.52 13.56
CA HIS A 505 8.92 -26.48 14.95
C HIS A 505 7.99 -25.29 15.22
N SER A 506 6.99 -25.47 16.10
CA SER A 506 6.11 -24.38 16.54
C SER A 506 6.01 -24.36 18.05
N ALA A 507 5.95 -23.17 18.64
CA ALA A 507 5.83 -22.95 20.07
C ALA A 507 4.92 -21.76 20.37
N GLU A 508 4.42 -21.69 21.60
CA GLU A 508 3.80 -20.47 22.11
C GLU A 508 4.88 -19.42 22.40
N GLY A 509 4.58 -18.15 22.11
CA GLY A 509 5.45 -17.00 22.36
C GLY A 509 4.66 -15.75 22.69
N ALA A 510 5.35 -14.65 23.00
CA ALA A 510 4.69 -13.39 23.33
C ALA A 510 4.05 -12.71 22.11
N GLU A 511 4.55 -13.00 20.91
CA GLU A 511 4.15 -12.40 19.64
C GLU A 511 4.35 -13.37 18.47
N LEU A 512 3.82 -13.02 17.30
CA LEU A 512 4.06 -13.79 16.10
C LEU A 512 5.54 -13.71 15.71
N GLY A 513 6.15 -14.87 15.52
CA GLY A 513 7.50 -15.03 15.01
C GLY A 513 7.55 -16.14 13.98
N LEU A 514 8.38 -15.97 12.97
CA LEU A 514 8.61 -16.97 11.93
C LEU A 514 10.04 -16.85 11.40
N GLY A 515 10.65 -18.00 11.20
CA GLY A 515 11.92 -18.12 10.52
C GLY A 515 12.02 -19.40 9.72
N PHE A 516 13.06 -19.48 8.91
CA PHE A 516 13.37 -20.66 8.12
C PHE A 516 14.83 -21.02 8.23
N ALA A 517 15.10 -22.30 8.56
CA ALA A 517 16.42 -22.89 8.35
C ALA A 517 16.43 -23.45 6.91
N VAL A 518 17.25 -22.85 6.06
CA VAL A 518 17.32 -23.20 4.63
C VAL A 518 18.58 -23.99 4.33
N THR A 519 18.42 -25.08 3.62
CA THR A 519 19.51 -25.86 3.03
C THR A 519 19.50 -25.65 1.52
N GLY A 520 20.68 -25.33 0.96
CA GLY A 520 20.90 -25.15 -0.47
C GLY A 520 22.16 -25.85 -0.94
N ARG A 521 22.41 -25.77 -2.24
CA ARG A 521 23.63 -26.31 -2.87
C ARG A 521 24.31 -25.21 -3.67
N PRO A 522 25.65 -25.12 -3.63
CA PRO A 522 26.37 -24.22 -4.52
C PRO A 522 26.07 -24.54 -5.98
N GLN A 523 25.89 -23.50 -6.79
CA GLN A 523 25.77 -23.62 -8.24
C GLN A 523 27.00 -23.00 -8.90
N GLY A 524 28.01 -23.82 -9.13
CA GLY A 524 29.30 -23.37 -9.64
C GLY A 524 30.23 -22.86 -8.53
N ARG A 525 30.88 -21.71 -8.75
CA ARG A 525 31.76 -21.11 -7.75
C ARG A 525 30.92 -20.59 -6.54
N VAL A 526 31.30 -21.01 -5.35
CA VAL A 526 30.77 -20.39 -4.12
C VAL A 526 31.26 -18.96 -4.06
N LEU A 527 30.32 -18.02 -3.94
CA LEU A 527 30.61 -16.62 -3.63
C LEU A 527 30.76 -16.47 -2.13
N SER A 528 31.65 -15.61 -1.73
CA SER A 528 31.86 -15.25 -0.31
C SER A 528 31.98 -13.73 -0.19
N LYS A 529 32.07 -13.22 1.01
CA LYS A 529 32.39 -11.81 1.26
C LYS A 529 33.80 -11.44 0.80
N ALA A 530 34.73 -12.40 0.72
CA ALA A 530 36.08 -12.20 0.24
C ALA A 530 36.19 -12.30 -1.29
N GLY A 531 37.14 -11.53 -1.89
CA GLY A 531 37.45 -11.64 -3.31
C GLY A 531 37.32 -10.33 -4.09
N LEU A 532 36.89 -9.24 -3.47
CA LEU A 532 36.88 -7.92 -4.10
C LEU A 532 38.27 -7.50 -4.57
N ARG A 533 38.34 -6.86 -5.75
CA ARG A 533 39.60 -6.40 -6.34
C ARG A 533 39.52 -4.91 -6.63
N PRO A 534 40.61 -4.14 -6.47
CA PRO A 534 40.64 -2.76 -6.90
C PRO A 534 40.22 -2.63 -8.39
N GLY A 535 39.29 -1.75 -8.66
CA GLY A 535 38.67 -1.56 -9.97
C GLY A 535 37.27 -2.16 -10.11
N ASP A 536 36.89 -3.14 -9.29
CA ASP A 536 35.54 -3.71 -9.29
C ASP A 536 34.49 -2.62 -9.01
N ARG A 537 33.36 -2.67 -9.73
CA ARG A 537 32.19 -1.83 -9.46
C ARG A 537 31.32 -2.49 -8.40
N LEU A 538 30.96 -1.73 -7.37
CA LEU A 538 30.02 -2.16 -6.34
C LEU A 538 28.60 -1.96 -6.86
N ILE A 539 27.88 -3.04 -7.12
CA ILE A 539 26.48 -3.01 -7.59
C ILE A 539 25.56 -3.45 -6.47
N LEU A 540 24.61 -2.55 -6.11
CA LEU A 540 23.53 -2.84 -5.17
C LEU A 540 22.24 -3.15 -5.95
N SER A 541 21.59 -4.26 -5.65
CA SER A 541 20.46 -4.76 -6.44
C SER A 541 19.11 -4.15 -6.10
N LYS A 542 18.89 -3.69 -4.86
CA LYS A 542 17.63 -3.09 -4.38
C LYS A 542 17.87 -1.77 -3.66
N PRO A 543 16.87 -0.86 -3.62
CA PRO A 543 16.96 0.36 -2.84
C PRO A 543 16.98 0.10 -1.33
N LEU A 544 17.58 1.02 -0.58
CA LEU A 544 17.66 1.03 0.88
C LEU A 544 16.46 1.76 1.50
N GLY A 545 16.21 1.54 2.79
CA GLY A 545 15.24 2.30 3.59
C GLY A 545 14.10 1.46 4.16
N THR A 546 14.13 0.12 4.07
CA THR A 546 13.05 -0.73 4.59
C THR A 546 12.90 -0.61 6.11
N GLY A 547 13.99 -0.46 6.86
CA GLY A 547 13.94 -0.26 8.31
C GLY A 547 13.32 1.06 8.71
N ILE A 548 13.70 2.15 8.04
CA ILE A 548 13.13 3.49 8.25
C ILE A 548 11.63 3.47 7.94
N VAL A 549 11.22 2.87 6.81
CA VAL A 549 9.81 2.81 6.41
C VAL A 549 8.98 1.98 7.40
N LEU A 550 9.47 0.82 7.83
CA LEU A 550 8.80 -0.01 8.85
C LEU A 550 8.69 0.73 10.20
N ALA A 551 9.76 1.42 10.62
CA ALA A 551 9.72 2.26 11.82
C ALA A 551 8.73 3.42 11.69
N GLY A 552 8.64 4.02 10.51
CA GLY A 552 7.68 5.07 10.19
C GLY A 552 6.23 4.56 10.19
N GLU A 553 6.00 3.35 9.68
CA GLU A 553 4.69 2.70 9.74
C GLU A 553 4.28 2.45 11.19
N MET A 554 5.16 1.86 12.01
CA MET A 554 4.91 1.62 13.43
C MET A 554 4.52 2.88 14.21
N ARG A 555 5.07 4.04 13.83
CA ARG A 555 4.74 5.36 14.41
C ARG A 555 3.55 6.04 13.72
N GLY A 556 2.96 5.42 12.68
CA GLY A 556 1.89 6.01 11.88
C GLY A 556 2.31 7.24 11.08
N LEU A 557 3.60 7.36 10.73
CA LEU A 557 4.19 8.45 9.97
C LEU A 557 4.39 8.10 8.49
N ALA A 558 4.68 6.82 8.17
CA ALA A 558 4.85 6.39 6.79
C ALA A 558 3.52 6.46 6.02
N PRO A 559 3.46 7.17 4.88
CA PRO A 559 2.31 7.14 4.00
C PRO A 559 2.07 5.73 3.44
N ALA A 560 0.80 5.37 3.19
CA ALA A 560 0.43 4.03 2.71
C ALA A 560 1.19 3.61 1.44
N ARG A 561 1.39 4.54 0.48
CA ARG A 561 2.17 4.27 -0.76
C ARG A 561 3.65 3.97 -0.50
N VAL A 562 4.25 4.64 0.49
CA VAL A 562 5.66 4.42 0.89
C VAL A 562 5.80 3.04 1.52
N PHE A 563 4.89 2.69 2.42
CA PHE A 563 4.83 1.35 3.02
C PHE A 563 4.63 0.26 1.96
N ALA A 564 3.71 0.44 1.01
CA ALA A 564 3.50 -0.50 -0.09
C ALA A 564 4.76 -0.70 -0.96
N GLY A 565 5.52 0.36 -1.22
CA GLY A 565 6.80 0.30 -1.94
C GLY A 565 7.86 -0.53 -1.19
N ALA A 566 7.94 -0.37 0.14
CA ALA A 566 8.82 -1.18 0.97
C ALA A 566 8.40 -2.65 0.98
N VAL A 567 7.10 -2.95 1.12
CA VAL A 567 6.57 -4.32 1.04
C VAL A 567 6.89 -4.96 -0.32
N ALA A 568 6.67 -4.26 -1.43
CA ALA A 568 7.00 -4.76 -2.76
C ALA A 568 8.50 -5.09 -2.89
N THR A 569 9.37 -4.25 -2.34
CA THR A 569 10.83 -4.45 -2.32
C THR A 569 11.21 -5.67 -1.46
N MET A 570 10.60 -5.84 -0.29
CA MET A 570 10.84 -7.00 0.59
C MET A 570 10.37 -8.31 -0.05
N LEU A 571 9.33 -8.29 -0.87
CA LEU A 571 8.83 -9.47 -1.59
C LEU A 571 9.61 -9.81 -2.86
N GLN A 572 10.45 -8.92 -3.36
CA GLN A 572 11.25 -9.17 -4.54
C GLN A 572 12.34 -10.21 -4.22
N SER A 573 12.33 -11.35 -4.91
CA SER A 573 13.35 -12.40 -4.74
C SER A 573 14.75 -11.88 -5.10
N ALA A 574 15.80 -12.38 -4.47
CA ALA A 574 17.19 -12.11 -4.83
C ALA A 574 17.73 -13.05 -5.94
N ALA A 575 16.98 -14.06 -6.35
CA ALA A 575 17.42 -15.10 -7.29
C ALA A 575 17.95 -14.54 -8.62
N ALA A 576 17.19 -13.64 -9.27
CA ALA A 576 17.60 -13.10 -10.55
C ALA A 576 18.80 -12.14 -10.43
N ALA A 577 18.96 -11.48 -9.27
CA ALA A 577 20.13 -10.66 -8.99
C ALA A 577 21.39 -11.54 -8.82
N ALA A 578 21.30 -12.61 -8.03
CA ALA A 578 22.38 -13.58 -7.89
C ALA A 578 22.81 -14.19 -9.23
N ALA A 579 21.83 -14.59 -10.05
CA ALA A 579 22.09 -15.12 -11.39
C ALA A 579 22.75 -14.07 -12.34
N ALA A 580 22.38 -12.80 -12.20
CA ALA A 580 23.02 -11.73 -12.96
C ALA A 580 24.47 -11.52 -12.49
N PHE A 581 24.71 -11.47 -11.19
CA PHE A 581 26.05 -11.33 -10.61
C PHE A 581 26.97 -12.49 -11.00
N ALA A 582 26.51 -13.73 -10.87
CA ALA A 582 27.27 -14.90 -11.27
C ALA A 582 27.63 -14.88 -12.76
N ALA A 583 26.68 -14.55 -13.64
CA ALA A 583 26.90 -14.49 -15.09
C ALA A 583 27.90 -13.39 -15.53
N HIS A 584 28.07 -12.33 -14.71
CA HIS A 584 28.98 -11.23 -15.00
C HIS A 584 30.25 -11.27 -14.12
N GLY A 585 30.58 -12.44 -13.57
CA GLY A 585 31.86 -12.69 -12.90
C GLY A 585 32.02 -11.99 -11.57
N ALA A 586 30.97 -11.94 -10.76
CA ALA A 586 31.03 -11.37 -9.43
C ALA A 586 32.25 -11.89 -8.65
N ALA A 587 33.06 -11.00 -8.11
CA ALA A 587 34.27 -11.33 -7.37
C ALA A 587 33.93 -11.76 -5.93
N ALA A 588 33.00 -11.04 -5.31
CA ALA A 588 32.44 -11.27 -3.97
C ALA A 588 30.98 -10.79 -3.93
N CYS A 589 30.20 -11.32 -3.00
CA CYS A 589 28.79 -10.96 -2.82
C CYS A 589 28.39 -11.14 -1.35
N THR A 590 27.44 -10.35 -0.88
CA THR A 590 26.69 -10.52 0.39
C THR A 590 25.28 -9.94 0.23
N ASP A 591 24.37 -10.36 1.09
CA ASP A 591 23.09 -9.66 1.25
C ASP A 591 23.23 -8.42 2.13
N VAL A 592 22.34 -7.44 1.96
CA VAL A 592 22.33 -6.21 2.77
C VAL A 592 21.13 -6.27 3.70
N THR A 593 21.38 -6.56 4.97
CA THR A 593 20.34 -6.83 5.97
C THR A 593 20.51 -6.01 7.27
N GLY A 594 20.58 -6.64 8.40
CA GLY A 594 20.48 -6.01 9.73
C GLY A 594 21.52 -4.94 10.05
N PHE A 595 22.72 -5.03 9.51
CA PHE A 595 23.81 -4.07 9.77
C PHE A 595 23.85 -2.90 8.76
N GLY A 596 22.87 -2.82 7.87
CA GLY A 596 22.81 -1.81 6.82
C GLY A 596 23.89 -1.98 5.75
N LEU A 597 23.88 -1.11 4.76
CA LEU A 597 24.86 -1.18 3.67
C LEU A 597 26.32 -1.08 4.18
N VAL A 598 26.57 -0.14 5.09
CA VAL A 598 27.93 0.08 5.61
C VAL A 598 28.44 -1.14 6.36
N GLY A 599 27.65 -1.75 7.25
CA GLY A 599 28.09 -2.91 8.02
C GLY A 599 28.51 -4.07 7.12
N HIS A 600 27.65 -4.46 6.17
CA HIS A 600 27.93 -5.57 5.26
C HIS A 600 29.06 -5.25 4.26
N LEU A 601 29.15 -4.01 3.77
CA LEU A 601 30.26 -3.61 2.91
C LEU A 601 31.61 -3.65 3.66
N VAL A 602 31.65 -3.21 4.92
CA VAL A 602 32.86 -3.27 5.77
C VAL A 602 33.34 -4.70 5.94
N GLU A 603 32.42 -5.67 6.13
CA GLU A 603 32.77 -7.10 6.19
C GLU A 603 33.43 -7.57 4.88
N MET A 604 32.86 -7.23 3.73
CA MET A 604 33.43 -7.56 2.41
C MET A 604 34.81 -6.94 2.20
N LEU A 605 34.97 -5.65 2.56
CA LEU A 605 36.22 -4.91 2.43
C LEU A 605 37.31 -5.48 3.35
N ALA A 606 36.93 -5.88 4.59
CA ALA A 606 37.84 -6.50 5.53
C ALA A 606 38.32 -7.86 5.02
N ALA A 607 37.39 -8.71 4.60
CA ALA A 607 37.69 -10.05 4.07
C ALA A 607 38.54 -10.01 2.79
N SER A 608 38.44 -8.94 2.01
CA SER A 608 39.15 -8.79 0.73
C SER A 608 40.46 -7.97 0.83
N GLY A 609 40.71 -7.29 1.96
CA GLY A 609 41.90 -6.47 2.13
C GLY A 609 41.91 -5.19 1.29
N VAL A 610 40.75 -4.58 1.03
CA VAL A 610 40.55 -3.40 0.16
C VAL A 610 39.75 -2.31 0.84
N ASP A 611 39.63 -1.15 0.21
CA ASP A 611 38.78 -0.01 0.57
C ASP A 611 37.72 0.23 -0.53
N ALA A 612 36.75 1.12 -0.26
CA ALA A 612 35.76 1.52 -1.23
C ALA A 612 35.60 3.05 -1.33
N ARG A 613 35.19 3.50 -2.52
CA ARG A 613 34.70 4.85 -2.76
C ARG A 613 33.27 4.75 -3.28
N LEU A 614 32.31 5.35 -2.56
CA LEU A 614 30.89 5.37 -2.92
C LEU A 614 30.51 6.69 -3.55
N ASP A 615 29.59 6.64 -4.50
CA ASP A 615 28.92 7.80 -5.11
C ASP A 615 27.54 7.99 -4.41
N PRO A 616 27.41 8.99 -3.52
CA PRO A 616 26.17 9.22 -2.77
C PRO A 616 24.93 9.43 -3.63
N ALA A 617 25.10 10.05 -4.82
CA ALA A 617 24.00 10.34 -5.72
C ALA A 617 23.44 9.10 -6.43
N ARG A 618 24.18 7.99 -6.42
CA ARG A 618 23.78 6.74 -7.06
C ARG A 618 23.21 5.69 -6.08
N ILE A 619 23.25 5.97 -4.77
CA ILE A 619 22.70 5.04 -3.78
C ILE A 619 21.18 5.09 -3.87
N PRO A 620 20.51 4.02 -4.30
CA PRO A 620 19.07 4.03 -4.47
C PRO A 620 18.38 3.96 -3.11
N ALA A 621 17.43 4.86 -2.87
CA ALA A 621 16.55 4.87 -1.70
C ALA A 621 15.11 4.54 -2.09
N LEU A 622 14.34 3.99 -1.16
CA LEU A 622 12.89 3.89 -1.28
C LEU A 622 12.27 5.29 -1.25
N ASP A 623 11.23 5.47 -2.03
CA ASP A 623 10.50 6.73 -2.08
C ASP A 623 9.93 7.05 -0.68
N GLY A 624 10.02 8.32 -0.24
CA GLY A 624 9.57 8.76 1.07
C GLY A 624 10.51 8.48 2.23
N THR A 625 11.66 7.81 2.01
CA THR A 625 12.61 7.48 3.09
C THR A 625 13.25 8.73 3.69
N PHE A 626 13.69 9.69 2.86
CA PHE A 626 14.33 10.90 3.35
C PHE A 626 13.35 11.82 4.08
N GLU A 627 12.10 11.88 3.66
CA GLU A 627 11.03 12.60 4.34
C GLU A 627 10.77 12.01 5.75
N LEU A 628 10.81 10.68 5.88
CA LEU A 628 10.70 10.02 7.17
C LEU A 628 11.93 10.30 8.05
N VAL A 629 13.14 10.30 7.49
CA VAL A 629 14.36 10.70 8.22
C VAL A 629 14.26 12.13 8.70
N ALA A 630 13.81 13.06 7.85
CA ALA A 630 13.60 14.47 8.21
C ALA A 630 12.52 14.63 9.31
N ALA A 631 11.55 13.72 9.38
CA ALA A 631 10.57 13.65 10.47
C ALA A 631 11.11 12.96 11.75
N GLY A 632 12.40 12.64 11.83
CA GLY A 632 13.04 12.04 12.99
C GLY A 632 12.81 10.53 13.12
N VAL A 633 12.40 9.85 12.04
CA VAL A 633 12.22 8.40 12.05
C VAL A 633 13.56 7.69 11.91
N ALA A 634 13.80 6.73 12.80
CA ALA A 634 14.89 5.78 12.72
C ALA A 634 14.43 4.41 13.22
N SER A 635 15.05 3.33 12.76
CA SER A 635 14.78 1.98 13.25
C SER A 635 15.29 1.78 14.68
N SER A 636 14.80 0.76 15.38
CA SER A 636 15.26 0.45 16.75
C SER A 636 16.73 -0.03 16.82
N LEU A 637 17.29 -0.52 15.72
CA LEU A 637 18.70 -0.94 15.63
C LEU A 637 19.65 0.20 15.21
N HIS A 638 19.11 1.38 14.87
CA HIS A 638 19.92 2.51 14.43
C HIS A 638 21.04 2.91 15.43
N PRO A 639 20.78 3.00 16.75
CA PRO A 639 21.84 3.33 17.71
C PRO A 639 23.00 2.33 17.71
N ASP A 640 22.69 1.04 17.54
CA ASP A 640 23.71 -0.02 17.55
C ASP A 640 24.53 0.00 16.24
N ASN A 641 23.91 0.36 15.11
CA ASN A 641 24.57 0.44 13.82
C ASN A 641 25.42 1.72 13.64
N LEU A 642 25.26 2.74 14.49
CA LEU A 642 26.08 3.97 14.45
C LEU A 642 27.59 3.68 14.49
N ALA A 643 28.00 2.64 15.22
CA ALA A 643 29.40 2.24 15.29
C ALA A 643 30.00 1.91 13.91
N GLY A 644 29.20 1.41 12.98
CA GLY A 644 29.60 1.14 11.60
C GLY A 644 30.06 2.39 10.83
N LEU A 645 29.54 3.57 11.16
CA LEU A 645 29.96 4.83 10.53
C LEU A 645 31.42 5.19 10.78
N ALA A 646 32.07 4.63 11.79
CA ALA A 646 33.50 4.82 12.03
C ALA A 646 34.39 4.37 10.84
N ALA A 647 33.86 3.50 9.98
CA ALA A 647 34.53 3.07 8.75
C ALA A 647 34.29 4.03 7.57
N VAL A 648 33.39 4.99 7.70
CA VAL A 648 33.07 5.99 6.64
C VAL A 648 33.82 7.28 6.95
N ALA A 649 34.77 7.64 6.09
CA ALA A 649 35.56 8.85 6.27
C ALA A 649 34.67 10.10 6.20
N ASP A 650 34.87 11.01 7.15
CA ASP A 650 34.19 12.31 7.24
C ASP A 650 32.65 12.21 7.30
N ALA A 651 32.10 11.08 7.79
CA ALA A 651 30.67 10.91 7.92
C ALA A 651 30.10 11.79 9.05
N ASP A 652 29.08 12.58 8.73
CA ASP A 652 28.22 13.22 9.71
C ASP A 652 27.10 12.23 10.11
N PRO A 653 27.06 11.72 11.34
CA PRO A 653 26.04 10.76 11.79
C PRO A 653 24.60 11.29 11.70
N GLU A 654 24.43 12.62 11.74
CA GLU A 654 23.11 13.25 11.66
C GLU A 654 22.66 13.50 10.22
N ALA A 655 23.57 13.36 9.26
CA ALA A 655 23.22 13.52 7.86
C ALA A 655 22.18 12.46 7.42
N PRO A 656 21.13 12.83 6.65
CA PRO A 656 20.12 11.90 6.17
C PRO A 656 20.70 10.69 5.42
N LEU A 657 21.75 10.90 4.66
CA LEU A 657 22.46 9.84 3.95
C LEU A 657 23.13 8.85 4.92
N ALA A 658 23.80 9.33 5.95
CA ALA A 658 24.45 8.46 6.94
C ALA A 658 23.42 7.56 7.62
N ARG A 659 22.26 8.11 7.98
CA ARG A 659 21.15 7.34 8.55
C ARG A 659 20.62 6.26 7.60
N LEU A 660 20.56 6.55 6.29
CA LEU A 660 20.18 5.57 5.27
C LEU A 660 21.21 4.45 5.12
N LEU A 661 22.51 4.78 5.14
CA LEU A 661 23.61 3.83 4.95
C LEU A 661 23.69 2.77 6.04
N ILE A 662 23.26 3.09 7.26
CA ILE A 662 23.25 2.17 8.40
C ILE A 662 21.86 1.63 8.72
N ASP A 663 20.83 1.98 7.91
CA ASP A 663 19.47 1.49 8.11
C ASP A 663 19.40 -0.03 7.92
N PRO A 664 18.89 -0.81 8.89
CA PRO A 664 18.72 -2.24 8.73
C PRO A 664 17.71 -2.56 7.64
N GLN A 665 18.05 -3.49 6.74
CA GLN A 665 17.18 -3.88 5.65
C GLN A 665 16.52 -5.24 5.93
N THR A 666 15.20 -5.32 5.83
CA THR A 666 14.47 -6.58 5.86
C THR A 666 14.26 -7.05 4.42
N ALA A 667 14.67 -8.27 4.12
CA ALA A 667 14.70 -8.82 2.75
C ALA A 667 15.36 -7.85 1.76
N GLY A 668 16.51 -7.31 2.14
CA GLY A 668 17.26 -6.32 1.38
C GLY A 668 17.81 -6.86 0.07
N GLY A 669 18.60 -6.03 -0.60
CA GLY A 669 19.26 -6.41 -1.85
C GLY A 669 20.58 -7.14 -1.62
N LEU A 670 21.11 -7.71 -2.69
CA LEU A 670 22.49 -8.18 -2.74
C LEU A 670 23.41 -7.02 -3.12
N ILE A 671 24.62 -7.00 -2.56
CA ILE A 671 25.72 -6.18 -3.03
C ILE A 671 26.83 -7.07 -3.54
N ALA A 672 27.38 -6.75 -4.73
CA ALA A 672 28.46 -7.53 -5.32
C ALA A 672 29.52 -6.63 -5.94
N GLY A 673 30.79 -7.11 -5.96
CA GLY A 673 31.86 -6.56 -6.75
C GLY A 673 31.86 -7.17 -8.14
N ILE A 674 31.67 -6.37 -9.17
CA ILE A 674 31.59 -6.79 -10.56
C ILE A 674 32.77 -6.17 -11.34
N PRO A 675 33.52 -6.94 -12.17
CA PRO A 675 34.55 -6.37 -13.02
C PRO A 675 34.04 -5.17 -13.83
N ALA A 676 34.83 -4.10 -13.91
CA ALA A 676 34.39 -2.81 -14.47
C ALA A 676 33.79 -2.95 -15.89
N GLU A 677 34.39 -3.82 -16.73
CA GLU A 677 33.96 -4.09 -18.10
C GLU A 677 32.63 -4.84 -18.21
N GLN A 678 32.19 -5.50 -17.14
CA GLN A 678 30.93 -6.25 -17.09
C GLN A 678 29.79 -5.49 -16.37
N ALA A 679 30.12 -4.37 -15.71
CA ALA A 679 29.19 -3.68 -14.80
C ALA A 679 27.94 -3.16 -15.51
N ASP A 680 28.07 -2.53 -16.68
CA ASP A 680 26.94 -1.97 -17.42
C ASP A 680 26.01 -3.05 -17.96
N ALA A 681 26.57 -4.15 -18.48
CA ALA A 681 25.80 -5.30 -18.93
C ALA A 681 25.03 -5.98 -17.76
N CYS A 682 25.68 -6.08 -16.60
CA CYS A 682 25.06 -6.57 -15.38
C CYS A 682 23.89 -5.69 -14.96
N LEU A 683 24.06 -4.37 -14.91
CA LEU A 683 23.00 -3.42 -14.57
C LEU A 683 21.82 -3.47 -15.53
N GLU A 684 22.10 -3.57 -16.84
CA GLU A 684 21.03 -3.70 -17.83
C GLU A 684 20.23 -4.99 -17.64
N ARG A 685 20.90 -6.10 -17.35
CA ARG A 685 20.23 -7.37 -17.04
C ARG A 685 19.36 -7.27 -15.79
N LEU A 686 19.84 -6.61 -14.72
CA LEU A 686 19.09 -6.37 -13.50
C LEU A 686 17.85 -5.49 -13.75
N ARG A 687 17.99 -4.40 -14.51
CA ARG A 687 16.87 -3.53 -14.86
C ARG A 687 15.80 -4.23 -15.67
N ARG A 688 16.18 -5.05 -16.66
CA ARG A 688 15.24 -5.91 -17.42
C ARG A 688 14.51 -6.90 -16.53
N ALA A 689 15.15 -7.37 -15.46
CA ALA A 689 14.52 -8.23 -14.46
C ALA A 689 13.69 -7.44 -13.41
N GLY A 690 13.52 -6.13 -13.57
CA GLY A 690 12.69 -5.28 -12.73
C GLY A 690 13.36 -4.79 -11.43
N TYR A 691 14.70 -4.86 -11.32
CA TYR A 691 15.41 -4.33 -10.15
C TYR A 691 15.72 -2.83 -10.31
N ARG A 692 15.58 -2.09 -9.21
CA ARG A 692 16.08 -0.71 -9.07
C ARG A 692 17.56 -0.74 -8.67
N ALA A 693 18.39 -1.44 -9.47
CA ALA A 693 19.81 -1.65 -9.20
C ALA A 693 20.65 -0.45 -9.63
N ALA A 694 21.74 -0.22 -8.91
CA ALA A 694 22.71 0.84 -9.21
C ALA A 694 24.16 0.41 -8.95
N ALA A 695 25.10 0.93 -9.75
CA ALA A 695 26.52 0.91 -9.43
C ALA A 695 26.77 2.07 -8.45
N ILE A 696 26.92 1.75 -7.18
CA ILE A 696 26.99 2.69 -6.08
C ILE A 696 28.43 3.14 -5.74
N GLY A 697 29.45 2.52 -6.36
CA GLY A 697 30.83 2.85 -6.07
C GLY A 697 31.85 1.94 -6.76
N ILE A 698 33.07 2.09 -6.31
CA ILE A 698 34.24 1.36 -6.84
C ILE A 698 35.13 0.88 -5.69
N VAL A 699 35.67 -0.31 -5.84
CA VAL A 699 36.70 -0.87 -4.95
C VAL A 699 38.04 -0.21 -5.25
N VAL A 700 38.76 0.21 -4.21
CA VAL A 700 40.08 0.84 -4.30
C VAL A 700 41.09 0.15 -3.42
N PRO A 701 42.41 0.29 -3.70
CA PRO A 701 43.44 -0.27 -2.83
C PRO A 701 43.33 0.21 -1.41
N ARG A 702 43.57 -0.68 -0.44
CA ARG A 702 43.58 -0.35 0.99
C ARG A 702 44.69 0.63 1.32
N ARG A 703 44.38 1.62 2.14
CA ARG A 703 45.34 2.65 2.60
C ARG A 703 45.69 2.56 4.08
N GLY A 704 44.87 1.91 4.89
CA GLY A 704 45.03 1.83 6.34
C GLY A 704 44.95 0.42 6.90
N ALA A 705 45.10 0.29 8.22
CA ALA A 705 45.01 -0.99 8.92
C ALA A 705 43.56 -1.54 8.94
N ARG A 706 42.56 -0.63 8.94
CA ARG A 706 41.13 -1.00 8.92
C ARG A 706 40.52 -0.59 7.58
N PRO A 707 39.47 -1.30 7.12
CA PRO A 707 38.76 -0.93 5.90
C PRO A 707 38.14 0.45 6.02
N GLN A 708 38.19 1.24 4.94
CA GLN A 708 37.59 2.55 4.85
C GLN A 708 36.66 2.68 3.65
N ILE A 709 35.56 3.37 3.88
CA ILE A 709 34.63 3.82 2.86
C ILE A 709 34.77 5.33 2.74
N ARG A 710 34.95 5.84 1.52
CA ARG A 710 34.97 7.30 1.23
C ARG A 710 33.77 7.67 0.39
N LEU A 711 33.10 8.73 0.76
CA LEU A 711 32.03 9.31 -0.05
C LEU A 711 32.66 10.30 -1.05
N ASP A 712 32.23 10.26 -2.31
CA ASP A 712 32.74 11.16 -3.35
C ASP A 712 32.21 12.57 -3.12
N PRO A 713 33.08 13.56 -2.82
CA PRO A 713 32.64 14.91 -2.42
C PRO A 713 31.98 15.68 -3.56
N ASP A 714 32.35 15.41 -4.82
CA ASP A 714 31.78 16.10 -5.99
C ASP A 714 30.31 15.75 -6.19
N CYS A 715 29.84 14.62 -5.63
CA CYS A 715 28.47 14.13 -5.73
C CYS A 715 27.60 14.49 -4.52
N LEU A 716 28.17 14.91 -3.39
CA LEU A 716 27.43 15.33 -2.18
C LEU A 716 26.54 16.54 -2.44
N ALA A 717 26.96 17.49 -3.29
CA ALA A 717 26.18 18.65 -3.69
C ALA A 717 24.90 18.29 -4.49
N GLY A 718 24.85 17.11 -5.10
CA GLY A 718 23.68 16.60 -5.83
C GLY A 718 22.57 16.09 -4.89
N VAL A 719 22.95 15.44 -3.81
CA VAL A 719 22.00 14.90 -2.80
C VAL A 719 21.25 16.04 -2.11
N SER A 720 21.94 17.12 -1.76
CA SER A 720 21.33 18.31 -1.15
C SER A 720 20.29 19.00 -2.06
N ARG A 721 20.45 18.93 -3.38
CA ARG A 721 19.46 19.47 -4.34
C ARG A 721 18.21 18.59 -4.48
N HIS A 722 18.34 17.27 -4.37
CA HIS A 722 17.19 16.37 -4.37
C HIS A 722 16.36 16.50 -3.08
N LEU A 723 17.01 16.76 -1.94
CA LEU A 723 16.36 17.01 -0.65
C LEU A 723 15.65 18.37 -0.57
N ALA A 724 16.10 19.36 -1.38
CA ALA A 724 15.49 20.70 -1.42
C ALA A 724 14.35 20.83 -2.47
N ALA A 725 14.18 19.87 -3.36
CA ALA A 725 13.21 19.89 -4.46
C ALA A 725 11.95 19.03 -4.22
N GLY A 726 11.86 18.30 -3.11
CA GLY A 726 10.67 17.55 -2.62
C GLY A 726 10.11 18.28 -1.43
#